data_08b318551c34b9586b08b3c795a6cbe0
#
_entry.id   08b318551c34b9586b08b3c795a6cbe0
#
_cell.length_a   1.000
_cell.length_b   1.000
_cell.length_c   1.000
_cell.angle_alpha   90.00
_cell.angle_beta   90.00
_cell.angle_gamma   90.00
#
_symmetry.space_group_name_H-M   'P 1'
#
loop_
_entity.id
_entity.type
_entity.pdbx_description
1 polymer ?
#
loop_
_entity_poly.entity_id
_entity_poly.type
_entity_poly.pdbx_seq_one_letter_code
_entity_poly.pdbx_strand_id
1 'polypeptide(L)'
;MPPIVHLNDQEVCVATLDYPHAKWKFEKLNPVQSRMMEVYNKDMNGLIAASTSAGKTVVAEMFLAQEIRERGGKGMFLAPLRALAREKINDWKGLGYHFSDLNISICTGDYRLTKERSQELNDANLIIMTSEMLSHRSRNYKSEQNQFLKEVGTLVLDESHLLTVPGRGDHLEVGLMKFTQINPKARLILLSATMPNVEEIAEWISYMLTGRETFVLRSKYRPVPLITHYEPYSDDMGRYDLIEKEKINKAMDIVEWYKSDKFLIFAHTKRTGEMMKKELQSAGIEAEFHNADLETSQRAKLEDRFKNDPEFRVIVATSGLAWGLNLPARRVIILGVHRGVEEVESHDILQMVGRSGRYGIDPMGDAYILVPESKMRIYTQKYSAPRRIESQLLEKTGSQHKSLAFHLVSEIFFGGISTTDDFHNWYKRSLAHYQNKQLHGTVVDDTLELLRKCGAIGQEDGKWTARPIGKISSMFYISPFDVSDLYFGFKSLFDSKREEDDYALSITIANLDSQRMNIVSKAEKDEISLYANKIRVMMTGKFLTDGCIKAGYCYFNLLTGNNSQVLAAFQRNLQQDYNRISQVLQAMDAMTGQWDRSGWFKTLEFRIASGVPAHLIDLCKIANIGKARATKLYDSGYKTSKDLSKLDAAKLSKLINVKLDMAQEMLQSAKGKSIDFFEA
;
A
#
# COMPACT_ATOMS: atom_id res chain seq x y z
N MET A 1 25.98 0.94 27.64
CA MET A 1 25.32 0.93 26.32
C MET A 1 25.54 -0.44 25.71
N PRO A 2 24.54 -1.13 25.20
CA PRO A 2 24.73 -2.43 24.57
C PRO A 2 25.62 -2.30 23.33
N PRO A 3 26.64 -3.15 23.15
CA PRO A 3 27.60 -2.99 22.07
C PRO A 3 26.98 -3.30 20.70
N ILE A 4 27.50 -2.65 19.67
CA ILE A 4 27.29 -3.02 18.28
C ILE A 4 28.40 -4.01 17.88
N VAL A 5 28.02 -5.17 17.39
CA VAL A 5 28.94 -6.24 17.00
C VAL A 5 29.01 -6.29 15.47
N HIS A 6 30.15 -5.95 14.90
CA HIS A 6 30.37 -6.02 13.45
C HIS A 6 30.80 -7.41 13.03
N LEU A 7 30.07 -8.00 12.07
CA LEU A 7 30.46 -9.25 11.43
C LEU A 7 31.31 -8.95 10.19
N ASN A 8 32.41 -9.69 10.05
CA ASN A 8 33.31 -9.51 8.90
C ASN A 8 32.66 -10.04 7.59
N ASP A 9 32.85 -9.32 6.50
CA ASP A 9 32.39 -9.71 5.16
C ASP A 9 33.46 -10.62 4.49
N GLN A 10 33.69 -11.81 5.06
CA GLN A 10 34.58 -12.82 4.44
C GLN A 10 33.76 -13.82 3.65
N GLU A 11 34.26 -14.24 2.50
CA GLU A 11 33.61 -15.24 1.63
C GLU A 11 33.77 -16.66 2.17
N VAL A 12 33.02 -16.99 3.25
CA VAL A 12 32.95 -18.34 3.82
C VAL A 12 31.57 -18.92 3.53
N CYS A 13 31.52 -20.12 2.94
CA CYS A 13 30.27 -20.86 2.72
C CYS A 13 30.23 -22.07 3.65
N VAL A 14 29.23 -22.12 4.50
CA VAL A 14 28.98 -23.21 5.46
C VAL A 14 27.99 -24.22 4.86
N ALA A 15 28.12 -25.50 5.19
CA ALA A 15 27.17 -26.52 4.77
C ALA A 15 25.79 -26.30 5.43
N THR A 16 24.71 -26.50 4.68
CA THR A 16 23.33 -26.34 5.21
C THR A 16 22.98 -27.37 6.28
N LEU A 17 23.65 -28.52 6.28
CA LEU A 17 23.48 -29.57 7.30
C LEU A 17 23.86 -29.10 8.70
N ASP A 18 24.69 -28.08 8.83
CA ASP A 18 25.09 -27.51 10.11
C ASP A 18 24.01 -26.62 10.75
N TYR A 19 22.92 -26.33 10.00
CA TYR A 19 21.78 -25.58 10.52
C TYR A 19 20.62 -26.51 10.91
N PRO A 20 20.31 -26.68 12.20
CA PRO A 20 19.43 -27.75 12.67
C PRO A 20 17.92 -27.48 12.53
N HIS A 21 17.50 -26.21 12.27
CA HIS A 21 16.10 -25.81 12.40
C HIS A 21 15.33 -25.76 11.07
N ALA A 22 16.00 -25.95 9.93
CA ALA A 22 15.38 -25.92 8.62
C ALA A 22 16.05 -26.89 7.64
N LYS A 23 15.25 -27.41 6.71
CA LYS A 23 15.74 -28.23 5.58
C LYS A 23 15.72 -27.40 4.33
N TRP A 24 16.90 -27.22 3.74
CA TRP A 24 17.08 -26.41 2.55
C TRP A 24 17.15 -27.27 1.28
N LYS A 25 16.76 -26.68 0.14
CA LYS A 25 16.90 -27.33 -1.18
C LYS A 25 18.31 -27.19 -1.79
N PHE A 26 19.23 -26.57 -1.07
CA PHE A 26 20.60 -26.32 -1.47
C PHE A 26 21.58 -26.82 -0.38
N GLU A 27 22.79 -27.19 -0.76
CA GLU A 27 23.76 -27.85 0.12
C GLU A 27 24.64 -26.87 0.91
N LYS A 28 24.79 -25.64 0.44
CA LYS A 28 25.65 -24.63 1.05
C LYS A 28 24.94 -23.31 1.22
N LEU A 29 25.13 -22.70 2.36
CA LEU A 29 24.77 -21.32 2.64
C LEU A 29 25.75 -20.39 1.89
N ASN A 30 25.25 -19.30 1.31
CA ASN A 30 26.11 -18.28 0.73
C ASN A 30 26.85 -17.48 1.83
N PRO A 31 27.83 -16.61 1.49
CA PRO A 31 28.59 -15.85 2.49
C PRO A 31 27.74 -15.07 3.48
N VAL A 32 26.67 -14.41 3.04
CA VAL A 32 25.77 -13.63 3.92
C VAL A 32 25.03 -14.54 4.89
N GLN A 33 24.49 -15.64 4.42
CA GLN A 33 23.76 -16.63 5.23
C GLN A 33 24.70 -17.36 6.20
N SER A 34 25.91 -17.69 5.75
CA SER A 34 26.91 -18.40 6.58
C SER A 34 27.33 -17.58 7.80
N ARG A 35 27.41 -16.26 7.69
CA ARG A 35 27.71 -15.36 8.82
C ARG A 35 26.66 -15.41 9.93
N MET A 36 25.44 -15.77 9.61
CA MET A 36 24.38 -15.88 10.62
C MET A 36 24.66 -17.03 11.60
N MET A 37 25.43 -18.06 11.21
CA MET A 37 25.83 -19.15 12.10
C MET A 37 26.65 -18.68 13.31
N GLU A 38 27.32 -17.53 13.22
CA GLU A 38 28.12 -16.95 14.31
C GLU A 38 27.24 -16.33 15.41
N VAL A 39 26.02 -15.93 15.06
CA VAL A 39 25.16 -15.10 15.91
C VAL A 39 23.74 -15.64 16.11
N TYR A 40 23.30 -16.65 15.35
CA TYR A 40 21.90 -17.10 15.42
C TYR A 40 21.50 -17.62 16.81
N ASN A 41 22.45 -18.24 17.54
CA ASN A 41 22.24 -18.71 18.93
C ASN A 41 22.30 -17.62 19.99
N LYS A 42 22.75 -16.40 19.63
CA LYS A 42 22.87 -15.28 20.55
C LYS A 42 21.55 -14.53 20.66
N ASP A 43 21.27 -14.00 21.83
CA ASP A 43 20.09 -13.17 22.03
C ASP A 43 20.37 -11.71 21.65
N MET A 44 20.55 -11.47 20.35
CA MET A 44 20.91 -10.17 19.78
C MET A 44 19.89 -9.73 18.75
N ASN A 45 19.70 -8.42 18.61
CA ASN A 45 19.11 -7.88 17.38
C ASN A 45 20.09 -8.05 16.21
N GLY A 46 19.58 -7.90 14.99
CA GLY A 46 20.42 -7.95 13.80
C GLY A 46 20.05 -6.93 12.75
N LEU A 47 21.04 -6.39 12.07
CA LEU A 47 20.85 -5.57 10.89
C LEU A 47 21.76 -6.05 9.77
N ILE A 48 21.13 -6.51 8.69
CA ILE A 48 21.80 -7.11 7.54
C ILE A 48 21.60 -6.21 6.33
N ALA A 49 22.67 -5.54 5.90
CA ALA A 49 22.72 -4.70 4.70
C ALA A 49 23.46 -5.43 3.58
N ALA A 50 22.70 -5.99 2.66
CA ALA A 50 23.23 -6.79 1.54
C ALA A 50 22.38 -6.61 0.28
N SER A 51 22.94 -6.94 -0.89
CA SER A 51 22.24 -6.79 -2.18
C SER A 51 20.88 -7.52 -2.19
N THR A 52 19.96 -7.10 -3.08
CA THR A 52 18.62 -7.73 -3.19
C THR A 52 18.69 -9.23 -3.51
N SER A 53 19.69 -9.68 -4.25
CA SER A 53 19.88 -11.09 -4.61
C SER A 53 20.75 -11.89 -3.62
N ALA A 54 21.20 -11.31 -2.51
CA ALA A 54 22.07 -11.99 -1.53
C ALA A 54 21.37 -13.07 -0.68
N GLY A 55 20.10 -13.37 -0.93
CA GLY A 55 19.37 -14.43 -0.21
C GLY A 55 18.95 -14.04 1.20
N LYS A 56 18.66 -12.77 1.45
CA LYS A 56 18.20 -12.25 2.75
C LYS A 56 16.95 -12.97 3.30
N THR A 57 16.07 -13.47 2.41
CA THR A 57 14.90 -14.26 2.83
C THR A 57 15.31 -15.51 3.62
N VAL A 58 16.39 -16.20 3.22
CA VAL A 58 16.91 -17.36 3.94
C VAL A 58 17.39 -16.95 5.34
N VAL A 59 18.01 -15.77 5.47
CA VAL A 59 18.39 -15.23 6.79
C VAL A 59 17.14 -15.02 7.66
N ALA A 60 16.06 -14.45 7.11
CA ALA A 60 14.78 -14.33 7.83
C ALA A 60 14.30 -15.70 8.31
N GLU A 61 14.29 -16.69 7.43
CA GLU A 61 13.84 -18.05 7.72
C GLU A 61 14.69 -18.71 8.81
N MET A 62 16.01 -18.50 8.82
CA MET A 62 16.90 -19.01 9.87
C MET A 62 16.47 -18.51 11.26
N PHE A 63 16.29 -17.21 11.42
CA PHE A 63 15.91 -16.63 12.71
C PHE A 63 14.48 -16.95 13.13
N LEU A 64 13.55 -17.01 12.18
CA LEU A 64 12.16 -17.41 12.44
C LEU A 64 12.05 -18.89 12.81
N ALA A 65 12.77 -19.78 12.10
CA ALA A 65 12.80 -21.20 12.40
C ALA A 65 13.37 -21.46 13.79
N GLN A 66 14.46 -20.79 14.14
CA GLN A 66 15.04 -20.89 15.47
C GLN A 66 14.04 -20.45 16.55
N GLU A 67 13.41 -19.29 16.38
CA GLU A 67 12.47 -18.77 17.36
C GLU A 67 11.32 -19.76 17.62
N ILE A 68 10.74 -20.30 16.55
CA ILE A 68 9.57 -21.16 16.65
C ILE A 68 9.95 -22.56 17.15
N ARG A 69 11.04 -23.16 16.67
CA ARG A 69 11.38 -24.57 16.93
C ARG A 69 12.23 -24.79 18.18
N GLU A 70 13.11 -23.86 18.50
CA GLU A 70 14.03 -23.98 19.62
C GLU A 70 13.55 -23.20 20.84
N ARG A 71 13.11 -21.94 20.63
CA ARG A 71 12.74 -21.05 21.73
C ARG A 71 11.26 -21.11 22.11
N GLY A 72 10.43 -21.75 21.26
CA GLY A 72 9.00 -21.93 21.52
C GLY A 72 8.18 -20.64 21.44
N GLY A 73 8.77 -19.55 20.92
CA GLY A 73 8.11 -18.27 20.70
C GLY A 73 7.39 -18.19 19.35
N LYS A 74 6.70 -17.07 19.10
CA LYS A 74 6.12 -16.78 17.79
C LYS A 74 7.09 -16.00 16.93
N GLY A 75 7.12 -16.31 15.62
CA GLY A 75 7.79 -15.52 14.61
C GLY A 75 6.85 -14.48 14.00
N MET A 76 7.39 -13.29 13.69
CA MET A 76 6.68 -12.28 12.89
C MET A 76 7.54 -11.81 11.73
N PHE A 77 6.97 -11.77 10.53
CA PHE A 77 7.63 -11.27 9.33
C PHE A 77 6.88 -10.06 8.78
N LEU A 78 7.55 -8.92 8.74
CA LEU A 78 7.00 -7.70 8.15
C LEU A 78 7.41 -7.62 6.68
N ALA A 79 6.43 -7.82 5.81
CA ALA A 79 6.59 -7.69 4.38
C ALA A 79 6.39 -6.22 3.93
N PRO A 80 7.16 -5.75 2.95
CA PRO A 80 7.07 -4.37 2.46
C PRO A 80 5.75 -4.08 1.74
N LEU A 81 5.10 -5.09 1.14
CA LEU A 81 3.85 -4.97 0.39
C LEU A 81 2.91 -6.14 0.66
N ARG A 82 1.59 -5.90 0.52
CA ARG A 82 0.55 -6.93 0.61
C ARG A 82 0.76 -8.09 -0.37
N ALA A 83 1.21 -7.79 -1.60
CA ALA A 83 1.48 -8.80 -2.61
C ALA A 83 2.60 -9.76 -2.15
N LEU A 84 3.70 -9.21 -1.61
CA LEU A 84 4.82 -10.01 -1.06
C LEU A 84 4.40 -10.81 0.17
N ALA A 85 3.54 -10.26 1.03
CA ALA A 85 3.00 -11.01 2.16
C ALA A 85 2.22 -12.26 1.70
N ARG A 86 1.43 -12.13 0.61
CA ARG A 86 0.70 -13.25 0.00
C ARG A 86 1.61 -14.26 -0.70
N GLU A 87 2.65 -13.79 -1.39
CA GLU A 87 3.66 -14.64 -1.98
C GLU A 87 4.35 -15.48 -0.89
N LYS A 88 4.82 -14.84 0.18
CA LYS A 88 5.50 -15.53 1.30
C LYS A 88 4.64 -16.59 1.97
N ILE A 89 3.35 -16.32 2.22
CA ILE A 89 2.50 -17.36 2.82
C ILE A 89 2.30 -18.55 1.89
N ASN A 90 2.20 -18.32 0.58
CA ASN A 90 2.06 -19.40 -0.39
C ASN A 90 3.35 -20.23 -0.49
N ASP A 91 4.52 -19.56 -0.54
CA ASP A 91 5.82 -20.22 -0.56
C ASP A 91 6.03 -21.06 0.70
N TRP A 92 5.77 -20.49 1.87
CA TRP A 92 6.05 -21.14 3.16
C TRP A 92 5.05 -22.24 3.56
N LYS A 93 3.80 -22.18 3.06
CA LYS A 93 2.82 -23.27 3.18
C LYS A 93 2.99 -24.36 2.13
N GLY A 94 3.85 -24.17 1.13
CA GLY A 94 4.09 -25.12 0.05
C GLY A 94 4.58 -26.48 0.56
N LEU A 95 4.13 -27.57 -0.08
CA LEU A 95 4.55 -28.93 0.27
C LEU A 95 6.07 -29.08 0.16
N GLY A 96 6.68 -29.66 1.19
CA GLY A 96 8.12 -29.88 1.26
C GLY A 96 8.93 -28.66 1.66
N TYR A 97 8.30 -27.55 2.00
CA TYR A 97 8.97 -26.41 2.61
C TYR A 97 9.12 -26.62 4.13
N HIS A 98 10.20 -26.09 4.73
CA HIS A 98 10.48 -26.31 6.15
C HIS A 98 9.50 -25.64 7.12
N PHE A 99 8.59 -24.80 6.64
CA PHE A 99 7.49 -24.20 7.41
C PHE A 99 6.11 -24.80 7.09
N SER A 100 6.03 -25.82 6.26
CA SER A 100 4.75 -26.42 5.83
C SER A 100 3.95 -27.06 6.96
N ASP A 101 4.59 -27.42 8.06
CA ASP A 101 4.00 -27.97 9.29
C ASP A 101 3.55 -26.91 10.29
N LEU A 102 3.84 -25.64 10.05
CA LEU A 102 3.53 -24.54 10.96
C LEU A 102 2.16 -23.92 10.68
N ASN A 103 1.53 -23.44 11.74
CA ASN A 103 0.36 -22.58 11.61
C ASN A 103 0.79 -21.16 11.24
N ILE A 104 0.64 -20.78 9.95
CA ILE A 104 1.03 -19.48 9.41
C ILE A 104 -0.22 -18.66 9.12
N SER A 105 -0.30 -17.45 9.67
CA SER A 105 -1.39 -16.50 9.42
C SER A 105 -0.89 -15.21 8.78
N ILE A 106 -1.75 -14.56 7.97
CA ILE A 106 -1.45 -13.29 7.32
C ILE A 106 -2.35 -12.18 7.87
N CYS A 107 -1.76 -11.02 8.16
CA CYS A 107 -2.46 -9.82 8.61
C CYS A 107 -2.12 -8.63 7.71
N THR A 108 -2.96 -8.35 6.73
CA THR A 108 -2.85 -7.20 5.82
C THR A 108 -4.18 -6.44 5.79
N GLY A 109 -4.16 -5.20 5.29
CA GLY A 109 -5.35 -4.33 5.25
C GLY A 109 -6.49 -4.82 4.35
N ASP A 110 -6.30 -5.92 3.60
CA ASP A 110 -7.34 -6.51 2.74
C ASP A 110 -8.33 -7.38 3.50
N TYR A 111 -8.02 -7.75 4.74
CA TYR A 111 -8.82 -8.67 5.52
C TYR A 111 -9.54 -7.93 6.66
N ARG A 112 -10.87 -8.06 6.70
CA ARG A 112 -11.63 -7.64 7.89
C ARG A 112 -11.22 -8.52 9.07
N LEU A 113 -11.07 -7.92 10.24
CA LEU A 113 -10.79 -8.66 11.46
C LEU A 113 -12.10 -9.17 12.06
N THR A 114 -12.45 -10.41 11.74
CA THR A 114 -13.52 -11.14 12.44
C THR A 114 -12.97 -11.79 13.70
N LYS A 115 -13.85 -12.34 14.55
CA LYS A 115 -13.44 -13.08 15.75
C LYS A 115 -12.59 -14.31 15.37
N GLU A 116 -13.01 -15.04 14.35
CA GLU A 116 -12.31 -16.23 13.82
C GLU A 116 -10.90 -15.84 13.35
N ARG A 117 -10.78 -14.74 12.61
CA ARG A 117 -9.49 -14.24 12.12
C ARG A 117 -8.56 -13.78 13.23
N SER A 118 -9.13 -13.22 14.29
CA SER A 118 -8.37 -12.84 15.50
C SER A 118 -7.83 -14.08 16.21
N GLN A 119 -8.63 -15.14 16.30
CA GLN A 119 -8.21 -16.39 16.86
C GLN A 119 -7.10 -17.05 16.03
N GLU A 120 -7.23 -17.08 14.69
CA GLU A 120 -6.18 -17.56 13.79
C GLU A 120 -4.84 -16.86 14.00
N LEU A 121 -4.84 -15.51 14.23
CA LEU A 121 -3.62 -14.77 14.53
C LEU A 121 -3.03 -15.11 15.90
N ASN A 122 -3.88 -15.29 16.92
CA ASN A 122 -3.44 -15.66 18.24
C ASN A 122 -2.89 -17.10 18.28
N ASP A 123 -3.41 -18.02 17.46
CA ASP A 123 -2.99 -19.42 17.42
C ASP A 123 -1.80 -19.65 16.43
N ALA A 124 -1.43 -18.66 15.64
CA ALA A 124 -0.36 -18.80 14.67
C ALA A 124 1.02 -18.91 15.31
N ASN A 125 1.88 -19.80 14.77
CA ASN A 125 3.31 -19.87 15.09
C ASN A 125 4.09 -18.78 14.37
N LEU A 126 3.67 -18.44 13.12
CA LEU A 126 4.29 -17.45 12.26
C LEU A 126 3.24 -16.51 11.71
N ILE A 127 3.48 -15.21 11.89
CA ILE A 127 2.57 -14.16 11.43
C ILE A 127 3.27 -13.34 10.36
N ILE A 128 2.65 -13.22 9.17
CA ILE A 128 3.11 -12.35 8.09
C ILE A 128 2.25 -11.10 8.10
N MET A 129 2.88 -9.92 8.16
CA MET A 129 2.18 -8.65 8.33
C MET A 129 2.81 -7.55 7.48
N THR A 130 2.08 -6.48 7.14
CA THR A 130 2.69 -5.26 6.61
C THR A 130 3.05 -4.29 7.74
N SER A 131 4.02 -3.38 7.48
CA SER A 131 4.46 -2.39 8.47
C SER A 131 3.33 -1.47 8.96
N GLU A 132 2.41 -1.10 8.08
CA GLU A 132 1.23 -0.31 8.43
C GLU A 132 0.31 -1.07 9.40
N MET A 133 0.19 -2.39 9.21
CA MET A 133 -0.61 -3.23 10.12
C MET A 133 0.06 -3.40 11.47
N LEU A 134 1.40 -3.48 11.54
CA LEU A 134 2.11 -3.45 12.83
C LEU A 134 1.77 -2.18 13.60
N SER A 135 1.89 -1.00 12.97
CA SER A 135 1.55 0.27 13.59
C SER A 135 0.08 0.31 14.06
N HIS A 136 -0.85 -0.14 13.22
CA HIS A 136 -2.28 -0.17 13.55
C HIS A 136 -2.59 -1.12 14.73
N ARG A 137 -2.06 -2.36 14.72
CA ARG A 137 -2.32 -3.37 15.75
C ARG A 137 -1.67 -3.02 17.09
N SER A 138 -0.44 -2.49 17.03
CA SER A 138 0.30 -2.10 18.24
C SER A 138 -0.38 -0.97 19.01
N ARG A 139 -1.09 -0.06 18.35
CA ARG A 139 -1.86 1.01 19.04
C ARG A 139 -2.94 0.44 19.95
N ASN A 140 -3.69 -0.54 19.48
CA ASN A 140 -4.77 -1.20 20.25
C ASN A 140 -4.32 -2.53 20.86
N TYR A 141 -3.11 -2.58 21.43
CA TYR A 141 -2.52 -3.81 22.00
C TYR A 141 -3.27 -4.37 23.21
N LYS A 142 -4.10 -3.55 23.86
CA LYS A 142 -4.92 -3.97 25.01
C LYS A 142 -6.11 -4.84 24.59
N SER A 143 -6.52 -4.79 23.33
CA SER A 143 -7.58 -5.64 22.79
C SER A 143 -7.14 -7.12 22.78
N GLU A 144 -8.06 -8.02 23.13
CA GLU A 144 -7.85 -9.48 23.02
C GLU A 144 -7.41 -9.91 21.63
N GLN A 145 -7.83 -9.19 20.60
CA GLN A 145 -7.50 -9.44 19.21
C GLN A 145 -6.01 -9.22 18.88
N ASN A 146 -5.24 -8.57 19.75
CA ASN A 146 -3.86 -8.19 19.50
C ASN A 146 -2.89 -8.76 20.55
N GLN A 147 -3.33 -9.75 21.34
CA GLN A 147 -2.49 -10.36 22.39
C GLN A 147 -1.26 -11.08 21.83
N PHE A 148 -1.35 -11.62 20.60
CA PHE A 148 -0.22 -12.26 19.91
C PHE A 148 1.04 -11.37 19.87
N LEU A 149 0.89 -10.04 19.88
CA LEU A 149 2.04 -9.11 19.87
C LEU A 149 2.98 -9.31 21.07
N LYS A 150 2.45 -9.74 22.20
CA LYS A 150 3.24 -9.98 23.43
C LYS A 150 4.02 -11.30 23.40
N GLU A 151 3.65 -12.21 22.49
CA GLU A 151 4.20 -13.55 22.37
C GLU A 151 5.24 -13.68 21.24
N VAL A 152 5.41 -12.62 20.45
CA VAL A 152 6.40 -12.58 19.36
C VAL A 152 7.80 -12.54 19.96
N GLY A 153 8.59 -13.61 19.77
CA GLY A 153 9.97 -13.67 20.23
C GLY A 153 10.96 -13.07 19.23
N THR A 154 10.67 -13.21 17.92
CA THR A 154 11.49 -12.61 16.86
C THR A 154 10.60 -11.92 15.82
N LEU A 155 10.87 -10.62 15.60
CA LEU A 155 10.30 -9.83 14.51
C LEU A 155 11.37 -9.63 13.43
N VAL A 156 11.09 -10.10 12.22
CA VAL A 156 11.90 -9.83 11.02
C VAL A 156 11.24 -8.71 10.22
N LEU A 157 11.98 -7.66 9.95
CA LEU A 157 11.58 -6.57 9.06
C LEU A 157 12.32 -6.70 7.74
N ASP A 158 11.59 -7.02 6.68
CA ASP A 158 12.14 -7.01 5.33
C ASP A 158 12.10 -5.61 4.73
N GLU A 159 13.11 -5.30 3.93
CA GLU A 159 13.30 -4.01 3.26
C GLU A 159 13.24 -2.80 4.23
N SER A 160 14.06 -2.85 5.29
CA SER A 160 14.06 -1.82 6.35
C SER A 160 14.37 -0.40 5.86
N HIS A 161 14.89 -0.23 4.63
CA HIS A 161 15.02 1.07 3.99
C HIS A 161 13.67 1.77 3.73
N LEU A 162 12.53 1.09 3.89
CA LEU A 162 11.20 1.71 3.93
C LEU A 162 11.06 2.80 5.00
N LEU A 163 11.91 2.81 6.03
CA LEU A 163 11.95 3.89 7.03
C LEU A 163 12.13 5.29 6.41
N THR A 164 12.76 5.38 5.21
CA THR A 164 12.95 6.66 4.50
C THR A 164 11.85 7.00 3.49
N VAL A 165 10.85 6.14 3.32
CA VAL A 165 9.79 6.35 2.32
C VAL A 165 8.70 7.26 2.89
N PRO A 166 8.42 8.42 2.27
CA PRO A 166 7.36 9.32 2.73
C PRO A 166 6.01 8.61 2.82
N GLY A 167 5.27 8.86 3.92
CA GLY A 167 3.96 8.26 4.19
C GLY A 167 3.95 6.76 4.54
N ARG A 168 5.14 6.16 4.69
CA ARG A 168 5.31 4.77 5.12
C ARG A 168 6.34 4.63 6.23
N GLY A 169 7.43 5.39 6.14
CA GLY A 169 8.55 5.31 7.07
C GLY A 169 8.17 5.73 8.49
N ASP A 170 7.37 6.77 8.63
CA ASP A 170 6.83 7.23 9.90
C ASP A 170 5.92 6.16 10.56
N HIS A 171 5.09 5.48 9.79
CA HIS A 171 4.27 4.38 10.28
C HIS A 171 5.11 3.19 10.76
N LEU A 172 6.16 2.85 10.02
CA LEU A 172 7.09 1.79 10.40
C LEU A 172 7.88 2.15 11.65
N GLU A 173 8.43 3.36 11.72
CA GLU A 173 9.18 3.87 12.87
C GLU A 173 8.32 3.82 14.14
N VAL A 174 7.14 4.44 14.13
CA VAL A 174 6.22 4.46 15.28
C VAL A 174 5.68 3.06 15.60
N GLY A 175 5.47 2.22 14.60
CA GLY A 175 5.08 0.83 14.79
C GLY A 175 6.14 0.05 15.58
N LEU A 176 7.42 0.17 15.23
CA LEU A 176 8.53 -0.45 15.97
C LEU A 176 8.68 0.12 17.38
N MET A 177 8.59 1.46 17.54
CA MET A 177 8.60 2.10 18.85
C MET A 177 7.52 1.53 19.77
N LYS A 178 6.29 1.40 19.26
CA LYS A 178 5.17 0.89 20.05
C LYS A 178 5.29 -0.60 20.32
N PHE A 179 5.65 -1.39 19.31
CA PHE A 179 5.84 -2.84 19.46
C PHE A 179 6.87 -3.17 20.53
N THR A 180 8.03 -2.48 20.55
CA THR A 180 9.07 -2.71 21.54
C THR A 180 8.72 -2.23 22.95
N GLN A 181 7.75 -1.31 23.08
CA GLN A 181 7.15 -0.97 24.38
C GLN A 181 6.25 -2.09 24.90
N ILE A 182 5.46 -2.71 24.00
CA ILE A 182 4.53 -3.80 24.34
C ILE A 182 5.32 -5.08 24.67
N ASN A 183 6.34 -5.33 23.87
CA ASN A 183 7.14 -6.57 23.95
C ASN A 183 8.66 -6.25 23.90
N PRO A 184 9.24 -5.79 25.04
CA PRO A 184 10.66 -5.45 25.10
C PRO A 184 11.59 -6.67 24.99
N LYS A 185 11.04 -7.88 25.10
CA LYS A 185 11.80 -9.13 24.99
C LYS A 185 11.97 -9.60 23.54
N ALA A 186 11.22 -9.04 22.60
CA ALA A 186 11.32 -9.44 21.20
C ALA A 186 12.67 -9.05 20.59
N ARG A 187 13.23 -9.95 19.81
CA ARG A 187 14.42 -9.71 19.00
C ARG A 187 14.00 -9.09 17.65
N LEU A 188 14.72 -8.07 17.23
CA LEU A 188 14.50 -7.39 15.95
C LEU A 188 15.59 -7.79 14.96
N ILE A 189 15.20 -8.33 13.81
CA ILE A 189 16.08 -8.65 12.68
C ILE A 189 15.69 -7.81 11.48
N LEU A 190 16.50 -6.84 11.10
CA LEU A 190 16.26 -5.93 9.99
C LEU A 190 17.07 -6.37 8.76
N LEU A 191 16.37 -6.55 7.67
CA LEU A 191 16.95 -6.88 6.37
C LEU A 191 16.80 -5.66 5.44
N SER A 192 17.86 -5.29 4.78
CA SER A 192 17.87 -4.14 3.88
C SER A 192 18.75 -4.38 2.65
N ALA A 193 18.51 -3.61 1.60
CA ALA A 193 19.54 -3.31 0.63
C ALA A 193 20.72 -2.57 1.29
N THR A 194 21.82 -2.40 0.60
CA THR A 194 22.95 -1.62 1.12
C THR A 194 22.49 -0.21 1.49
N MET A 195 22.92 0.27 2.66
CA MET A 195 22.65 1.60 3.17
C MET A 195 23.91 2.20 3.82
N PRO A 196 24.17 3.51 3.68
CA PRO A 196 25.40 4.11 4.19
C PRO A 196 25.42 4.26 5.73
N ASN A 197 24.27 4.41 6.38
CA ASN A 197 24.13 4.65 7.82
C ASN A 197 23.59 3.46 8.61
N VAL A 198 24.07 2.26 8.29
CA VAL A 198 23.61 1.01 8.93
C VAL A 198 23.88 1.01 10.44
N GLU A 199 25.02 1.56 10.87
CA GLU A 199 25.40 1.66 12.29
C GLU A 199 24.41 2.54 13.07
N GLU A 200 24.06 3.70 12.52
CA GLU A 200 23.11 4.62 13.14
C GLU A 200 21.73 3.95 13.38
N ILE A 201 21.26 3.15 12.41
CA ILE A 201 20.00 2.40 12.57
C ILE A 201 20.16 1.28 13.60
N ALA A 202 21.28 0.57 13.61
CA ALA A 202 21.58 -0.46 14.60
C ALA A 202 21.66 0.10 16.02
N GLU A 203 22.30 1.27 16.18
CA GLU A 203 22.39 1.99 17.46
C GLU A 203 21.01 2.46 17.93
N TRP A 204 20.18 3.01 17.04
CA TRP A 204 18.81 3.39 17.38
C TRP A 204 18.02 2.18 17.92
N ILE A 205 18.08 1.03 17.25
CA ILE A 205 17.41 -0.20 17.70
C ILE A 205 17.95 -0.64 19.05
N SER A 206 19.28 -0.64 19.21
CA SER A 206 19.95 -1.06 20.43
C SER A 206 19.61 -0.16 21.61
N TYR A 207 19.81 1.14 21.46
CA TYR A 207 19.76 2.08 22.57
C TYR A 207 18.35 2.60 22.85
N MET A 208 17.56 2.87 21.80
CA MET A 208 16.27 3.53 21.96
C MET A 208 15.11 2.58 22.03
N LEU A 209 15.20 1.40 21.36
CA LEU A 209 14.07 0.50 21.27
C LEU A 209 14.14 -0.68 22.21
N THR A 210 15.26 -1.40 22.27
CA THR A 210 15.29 -2.73 22.92
C THR A 210 16.21 -2.83 24.13
N GLY A 211 17.24 -1.99 24.24
CA GLY A 211 18.30 -2.15 25.26
C GLY A 211 19.20 -3.37 25.02
N ARG A 212 19.12 -4.03 23.85
CA ARG A 212 19.79 -5.27 23.53
C ARG A 212 20.93 -5.04 22.54
N GLU A 213 21.98 -5.87 22.61
CA GLU A 213 23.07 -5.87 21.63
C GLU A 213 22.52 -6.07 20.21
N THR A 214 23.16 -5.42 19.23
CA THR A 214 22.79 -5.56 17.82
C THR A 214 24.02 -5.95 17.02
N PHE A 215 23.95 -7.03 16.25
CA PHE A 215 24.96 -7.33 15.24
C PHE A 215 24.67 -6.61 13.93
N VAL A 216 25.72 -6.24 13.24
CA VAL A 216 25.66 -5.59 11.92
C VAL A 216 26.47 -6.41 10.94
N LEU A 217 25.84 -6.77 9.82
CA LEU A 217 26.55 -7.34 8.66
C LEU A 217 26.37 -6.39 7.48
N ARG A 218 27.47 -5.84 6.98
CA ARG A 218 27.54 -5.19 5.68
C ARG A 218 28.16 -6.14 4.69
N SER A 219 27.46 -6.48 3.61
CA SER A 219 28.00 -7.35 2.58
C SER A 219 27.82 -6.77 1.19
N LYS A 220 28.88 -6.81 0.41
CA LYS A 220 28.89 -6.52 -1.04
C LYS A 220 28.59 -7.76 -1.87
N TYR A 221 28.43 -8.91 -1.23
CA TYR A 221 28.16 -10.16 -1.93
C TYR A 221 26.92 -10.05 -2.82
N ARG A 222 27.10 -10.46 -4.06
CA ARG A 222 26.07 -10.62 -5.04
C ARG A 222 26.37 -11.88 -5.87
N PRO A 223 25.41 -12.83 -5.92
CA PRO A 223 25.66 -14.13 -6.59
C PRO A 223 25.88 -13.99 -8.10
N VAL A 224 25.32 -12.95 -8.73
CA VAL A 224 25.52 -12.62 -10.14
C VAL A 224 26.04 -11.19 -10.20
N PRO A 225 27.26 -10.94 -10.71
CA PRO A 225 27.79 -9.57 -10.89
C PRO A 225 26.82 -8.69 -11.68
N LEU A 226 26.77 -7.41 -11.37
CA LEU A 226 25.86 -6.44 -11.99
C LEU A 226 26.63 -5.25 -12.53
N ILE A 227 26.32 -4.89 -13.79
CA ILE A 227 26.78 -3.65 -14.41
C ILE A 227 25.57 -2.76 -14.63
N THR A 228 25.67 -1.50 -14.21
CA THR A 228 24.63 -0.49 -14.42
C THR A 228 25.10 0.50 -15.49
N HIS A 229 24.30 0.66 -16.52
CA HIS A 229 24.51 1.59 -17.62
C HIS A 229 23.51 2.76 -17.49
N TYR A 230 23.98 3.96 -17.72
CA TYR A 230 23.15 5.16 -17.78
C TYR A 230 23.07 5.62 -19.22
N GLU A 231 21.90 5.47 -19.86
CA GLU A 231 21.70 5.74 -21.28
C GLU A 231 20.94 7.06 -21.46
N PRO A 232 21.53 8.06 -22.13
CA PRO A 232 20.88 9.32 -22.33
C PRO A 232 19.77 9.25 -23.37
N TYR A 233 18.65 9.94 -23.11
CA TYR A 233 17.63 10.25 -24.09
C TYR A 233 17.47 11.78 -24.22
N SER A 234 17.11 12.26 -25.40
CA SER A 234 16.88 13.68 -25.63
C SER A 234 15.60 14.13 -24.93
N ASP A 235 15.72 15.17 -24.10
CA ASP A 235 14.63 15.75 -23.29
C ASP A 235 14.28 17.19 -23.68
N ASP A 236 14.88 17.73 -24.74
CA ASP A 236 14.66 19.10 -25.25
C ASP A 236 13.51 19.25 -26.28
N MET A 237 12.82 18.15 -26.58
CA MET A 237 11.79 18.10 -27.63
C MET A 237 10.51 18.90 -27.32
N GLY A 238 10.36 19.50 -26.13
CA GLY A 238 9.24 20.34 -25.73
C GLY A 238 7.86 19.65 -25.64
N ARG A 239 7.76 18.37 -26.02
CA ARG A 239 6.52 17.58 -26.03
C ARG A 239 6.73 16.23 -25.35
N TYR A 240 5.89 15.94 -24.36
CA TYR A 240 5.95 14.71 -23.57
C TYR A 240 5.86 13.42 -24.42
N ASP A 241 4.98 13.42 -25.43
CA ASP A 241 4.79 12.24 -26.29
C ASP A 241 6.05 11.91 -27.14
N LEU A 242 6.79 12.92 -27.56
CA LEU A 242 8.06 12.72 -28.29
C LEU A 242 9.15 12.19 -27.37
N ILE A 243 9.23 12.70 -26.13
CA ILE A 243 10.17 12.22 -25.12
C ILE A 243 9.91 10.74 -24.79
N GLU A 244 8.63 10.35 -24.58
CA GLU A 244 8.27 8.96 -24.35
C GLU A 244 8.62 8.05 -25.53
N LYS A 245 8.43 8.53 -26.76
CA LYS A 245 8.81 7.78 -27.96
C LYS A 245 10.31 7.61 -28.05
N GLU A 246 11.10 8.63 -27.72
CA GLU A 246 12.57 8.55 -27.71
C GLU A 246 13.08 7.51 -26.70
N LYS A 247 12.51 7.47 -25.49
CA LYS A 247 12.83 6.42 -24.51
C LYS A 247 12.53 5.02 -25.03
N ILE A 248 11.41 4.85 -25.72
CA ILE A 248 11.02 3.58 -26.33
C ILE A 248 12.02 3.20 -27.44
N ASN A 249 12.40 4.14 -28.31
CA ASN A 249 13.40 3.87 -29.37
C ASN A 249 14.72 3.41 -28.75
N LYS A 250 15.25 4.11 -27.73
CA LYS A 250 16.47 3.71 -27.03
C LYS A 250 16.36 2.31 -26.42
N ALA A 251 15.23 1.96 -25.84
CA ALA A 251 14.99 0.62 -25.30
C ALA A 251 14.93 -0.43 -26.42
N MET A 252 14.33 -0.12 -27.57
CA MET A 252 14.31 -0.99 -28.74
C MET A 252 15.72 -1.26 -29.26
N ASP A 253 16.56 -0.23 -29.40
CA ASP A 253 17.95 -0.39 -29.82
C ASP A 253 18.71 -1.39 -28.94
N ILE A 254 18.52 -1.31 -27.60
CA ILE A 254 19.14 -2.22 -26.65
C ILE A 254 18.61 -3.66 -26.82
N VAL A 255 17.29 -3.83 -26.98
CA VAL A 255 16.66 -5.16 -27.16
C VAL A 255 17.10 -5.81 -28.47
N GLU A 256 17.20 -5.03 -29.55
CA GLU A 256 17.63 -5.51 -30.87
C GLU A 256 19.13 -5.86 -30.91
N TRP A 257 19.95 -5.15 -30.13
CA TRP A 257 21.37 -5.43 -30.01
C TRP A 257 21.66 -6.81 -29.37
N TYR A 258 20.83 -7.19 -28.36
CA TYR A 258 21.01 -8.42 -27.60
C TYR A 258 19.90 -9.44 -27.88
N LYS A 259 19.82 -9.94 -29.09
CA LYS A 259 18.71 -10.77 -29.63
C LYS A 259 18.44 -12.09 -28.87
N SER A 260 19.42 -12.62 -28.14
CA SER A 260 19.27 -13.90 -27.40
C SER A 260 18.94 -13.75 -25.93
N ASP A 261 18.99 -12.51 -25.39
CA ASP A 261 18.88 -12.31 -23.95
C ASP A 261 17.41 -12.12 -23.51
N LYS A 262 17.12 -12.48 -22.26
CA LYS A 262 15.85 -12.18 -21.62
C LYS A 262 15.88 -10.78 -21.03
N PHE A 263 14.79 -10.05 -21.25
CA PHE A 263 14.61 -8.65 -20.82
C PHE A 263 13.43 -8.48 -19.88
N LEU A 264 13.63 -7.68 -18.85
CA LEU A 264 12.57 -7.11 -18.03
C LEU A 264 12.62 -5.58 -18.19
N ILE A 265 11.57 -5.01 -18.76
CA ILE A 265 11.50 -3.58 -19.08
C ILE A 265 10.51 -2.91 -18.13
N PHE A 266 10.97 -1.98 -17.31
CA PHE A 266 10.13 -1.24 -16.38
C PHE A 266 9.64 0.07 -16.98
N ALA A 267 8.32 0.21 -17.06
CA ALA A 267 7.63 1.43 -17.44
C ALA A 267 6.97 2.08 -16.20
N HIS A 268 7.00 3.40 -16.11
CA HIS A 268 6.43 4.11 -14.95
C HIS A 268 4.92 4.37 -15.07
N THR A 269 4.35 4.26 -16.28
CA THR A 269 2.93 4.39 -16.53
C THR A 269 2.41 3.22 -17.36
N LYS A 270 1.12 2.89 -17.20
CA LYS A 270 0.48 1.85 -18.03
C LYS A 270 0.53 2.21 -19.52
N ARG A 271 0.34 3.50 -19.84
CA ARG A 271 0.39 4.01 -21.23
C ARG A 271 1.76 3.74 -21.86
N THR A 272 2.85 4.10 -21.19
CA THR A 272 4.22 3.85 -21.67
C THR A 272 4.50 2.35 -21.81
N GLY A 273 3.99 1.54 -20.88
CA GLY A 273 4.14 0.08 -20.94
C GLY A 273 3.42 -0.54 -22.14
N GLU A 274 2.19 -0.12 -22.43
CA GLU A 274 1.46 -0.57 -23.62
C GLU A 274 2.10 -0.10 -24.93
N MET A 275 2.64 1.13 -24.97
CA MET A 275 3.37 1.62 -26.12
C MET A 275 4.62 0.78 -26.37
N MET A 276 5.41 0.51 -25.34
CA MET A 276 6.62 -0.34 -25.45
C MET A 276 6.27 -1.76 -25.92
N LYS A 277 5.22 -2.38 -25.36
CA LYS A 277 4.74 -3.69 -25.82
C LYS A 277 4.41 -3.68 -27.31
N LYS A 278 3.66 -2.67 -27.76
CA LYS A 278 3.24 -2.56 -29.19
C LYS A 278 4.45 -2.41 -30.12
N GLU A 279 5.44 -1.59 -29.77
CA GLU A 279 6.65 -1.41 -30.59
C GLU A 279 7.44 -2.72 -30.68
N LEU A 280 7.61 -3.45 -29.58
CA LEU A 280 8.24 -4.77 -29.58
C LEU A 280 7.51 -5.74 -30.51
N GLN A 281 6.18 -5.84 -30.39
CA GLN A 281 5.37 -6.72 -31.24
C GLN A 281 5.41 -6.29 -32.71
N SER A 282 5.47 -4.99 -33.02
CA SER A 282 5.60 -4.47 -34.38
C SER A 282 6.95 -4.84 -35.02
N ALA A 283 8.01 -4.97 -34.19
CA ALA A 283 9.33 -5.44 -34.59
C ALA A 283 9.44 -6.99 -34.64
N GLY A 284 8.33 -7.72 -34.47
CA GLY A 284 8.32 -9.18 -34.45
C GLY A 284 8.87 -9.82 -33.18
N ILE A 285 9.01 -9.03 -32.09
CA ILE A 285 9.46 -9.52 -30.78
C ILE A 285 8.26 -9.80 -29.92
N GLU A 286 8.09 -11.06 -29.51
CA GLU A 286 7.00 -11.42 -28.60
C GLU A 286 7.24 -10.77 -27.23
N ALA A 287 6.26 -9.98 -26.78
CA ALA A 287 6.29 -9.28 -25.50
C ALA A 287 4.92 -9.22 -24.87
N GLU A 288 4.88 -9.32 -23.53
CA GLU A 288 3.66 -9.17 -22.75
C GLU A 288 3.82 -8.08 -21.68
N PHE A 289 2.69 -7.47 -21.28
CA PHE A 289 2.69 -6.38 -20.31
C PHE A 289 2.13 -6.85 -18.97
N HIS A 290 3.00 -6.96 -17.99
CA HIS A 290 2.69 -7.30 -16.60
C HIS A 290 2.31 -6.04 -15.81
N ASN A 291 1.06 -5.94 -15.42
CA ASN A 291 0.55 -4.81 -14.66
C ASN A 291 -0.50 -5.25 -13.61
N ALA A 292 -0.96 -4.31 -12.78
CA ALA A 292 -1.90 -4.59 -11.69
C ALA A 292 -3.31 -4.97 -12.14
N ASP A 293 -3.69 -4.72 -13.39
CA ASP A 293 -5.03 -5.04 -13.92
C ASP A 293 -5.17 -6.52 -14.31
N LEU A 294 -4.04 -7.21 -14.52
CA LEU A 294 -4.06 -8.64 -14.78
C LEU A 294 -4.58 -9.41 -13.55
N GLU A 295 -5.43 -10.39 -13.76
CA GLU A 295 -5.84 -11.30 -12.72
C GLU A 295 -4.64 -12.10 -12.15
N THR A 296 -4.75 -12.52 -10.90
CA THR A 296 -3.66 -13.26 -10.21
C THR A 296 -3.25 -14.52 -10.97
N SER A 297 -4.22 -15.24 -11.55
CA SER A 297 -3.99 -16.44 -12.38
C SER A 297 -3.25 -16.14 -13.68
N GLN A 298 -3.56 -15.01 -14.32
CA GLN A 298 -2.90 -14.56 -15.55
C GLN A 298 -1.46 -14.14 -15.27
N ARG A 299 -1.23 -13.41 -14.14
CA ARG A 299 0.11 -13.02 -13.71
C ARG A 299 0.97 -14.26 -13.48
N ALA A 300 0.49 -15.22 -12.71
CA ALA A 300 1.23 -16.44 -12.41
C ALA A 300 1.60 -17.24 -13.69
N LYS A 301 0.67 -17.35 -14.66
CA LYS A 301 0.94 -17.99 -15.96
C LYS A 301 2.00 -17.25 -16.77
N LEU A 302 1.95 -15.90 -16.78
CA LEU A 302 2.92 -15.07 -17.50
C LEU A 302 4.31 -15.19 -16.87
N GLU A 303 4.39 -15.18 -15.54
CA GLU A 303 5.62 -15.35 -14.79
C GLU A 303 6.24 -16.73 -15.00
N ASP A 304 5.41 -17.78 -14.95
CA ASP A 304 5.87 -19.17 -15.20
C ASP A 304 6.37 -19.31 -16.64
N ARG A 305 5.65 -18.78 -17.61
CA ARG A 305 6.08 -18.79 -19.01
C ARG A 305 7.41 -18.07 -19.20
N PHE A 306 7.59 -16.90 -18.58
CA PHE A 306 8.86 -16.17 -18.69
C PHE A 306 10.05 -16.93 -18.08
N LYS A 307 9.82 -17.68 -17.01
CA LYS A 307 10.87 -18.51 -16.39
C LYS A 307 11.25 -19.69 -17.28
N ASN A 308 10.27 -20.39 -17.86
CA ASN A 308 10.43 -21.73 -18.43
C ASN A 308 10.47 -21.77 -19.96
N ASP A 309 9.93 -20.76 -20.66
CA ASP A 309 9.93 -20.69 -22.14
C ASP A 309 11.13 -19.88 -22.63
N PRO A 310 12.13 -20.50 -23.28
CA PRO A 310 13.32 -19.79 -23.79
C PRO A 310 13.00 -18.77 -24.89
N GLU A 311 11.99 -19.01 -25.69
CA GLU A 311 11.58 -18.16 -26.82
C GLU A 311 10.85 -16.89 -26.34
N PHE A 312 10.18 -16.97 -25.20
CA PHE A 312 9.52 -15.81 -24.60
C PHE A 312 10.53 -14.93 -23.87
N ARG A 313 11.04 -13.88 -24.53
CA ARG A 313 12.22 -13.12 -24.10
C ARG A 313 11.94 -11.84 -23.33
N VAL A 314 10.78 -11.19 -23.56
CA VAL A 314 10.56 -9.84 -23.08
C VAL A 314 9.28 -9.73 -22.28
N ILE A 315 9.41 -9.26 -21.04
CA ILE A 315 8.28 -8.74 -20.24
C ILE A 315 8.46 -7.24 -20.05
N VAL A 316 7.41 -6.49 -20.37
CA VAL A 316 7.25 -5.11 -19.92
C VAL A 316 6.47 -5.15 -18.60
N ALA A 317 6.88 -4.39 -17.60
CA ALA A 317 6.21 -4.35 -16.29
C ALA A 317 6.06 -2.91 -15.78
N THR A 318 5.02 -2.66 -14.97
CA THR A 318 4.96 -1.37 -14.26
C THR A 318 5.98 -1.33 -13.11
N SER A 319 6.63 -0.18 -12.90
CA SER A 319 7.63 0.00 -11.85
C SER A 319 7.14 -0.33 -10.43
N GLY A 320 5.84 -0.14 -10.16
CA GLY A 320 5.25 -0.55 -8.88
C GLY A 320 5.29 -2.06 -8.61
N LEU A 321 5.50 -2.88 -9.64
CA LEU A 321 5.64 -4.33 -9.50
C LEU A 321 7.07 -4.79 -9.21
N ALA A 322 8.07 -3.90 -9.29
CA ALA A 322 9.46 -4.22 -8.98
C ALA A 322 9.65 -4.81 -7.57
N TRP A 323 8.80 -4.38 -6.64
CA TRP A 323 8.79 -4.86 -5.25
C TRP A 323 8.17 -6.25 -5.06
N GLY A 324 7.26 -6.69 -5.95
CA GLY A 324 6.55 -7.96 -5.82
C GLY A 324 6.84 -8.98 -6.93
N LEU A 325 7.67 -8.64 -7.88
CA LEU A 325 7.95 -9.49 -9.03
C LEU A 325 9.19 -10.35 -8.78
N ASN A 326 9.04 -11.64 -8.58
CA ASN A 326 10.17 -12.57 -8.46
C ASN A 326 10.60 -13.09 -9.83
N LEU A 327 10.92 -12.18 -10.74
CA LEU A 327 11.38 -12.46 -12.10
C LEU A 327 12.73 -11.78 -12.36
N PRO A 328 13.83 -12.46 -12.22
CA PRO A 328 15.11 -11.96 -12.71
C PRO A 328 15.22 -12.17 -14.23
N ALA A 329 15.83 -11.23 -14.90
CA ALA A 329 16.17 -11.31 -16.33
C ALA A 329 17.67 -11.08 -16.54
N ARG A 330 18.23 -11.53 -17.64
CA ARG A 330 19.64 -11.24 -17.97
C ARG A 330 19.87 -9.73 -18.04
N ARG A 331 18.91 -9.01 -18.62
CA ARG A 331 18.95 -7.56 -18.78
C ARG A 331 17.70 -6.89 -18.25
N VAL A 332 17.89 -5.73 -17.61
CA VAL A 332 16.81 -4.87 -17.13
C VAL A 332 16.91 -3.51 -17.83
N ILE A 333 15.80 -2.97 -18.30
CA ILE A 333 15.71 -1.61 -18.85
C ILE A 333 14.68 -0.83 -18.04
N ILE A 334 15.04 0.38 -17.61
CA ILE A 334 14.17 1.29 -16.90
C ILE A 334 13.88 2.48 -17.80
N LEU A 335 12.60 2.62 -18.22
CA LEU A 335 12.14 3.63 -19.18
C LEU A 335 12.03 5.02 -18.53
N GLY A 336 13.17 5.56 -18.12
CA GLY A 336 13.28 6.88 -17.54
C GLY A 336 13.24 6.88 -16.00
N VAL A 337 13.36 8.06 -15.44
CA VAL A 337 13.51 8.32 -14.00
C VAL A 337 12.39 9.19 -13.42
N HIS A 338 11.30 9.34 -14.16
CA HIS A 338 10.12 10.11 -13.74
C HIS A 338 8.83 9.32 -13.94
N ARG A 339 7.91 9.51 -13.01
CA ARG A 339 6.51 9.07 -13.09
C ARG A 339 5.64 10.33 -13.26
N GLY A 340 5.34 10.70 -14.49
CA GLY A 340 4.76 12.01 -14.81
C GLY A 340 5.75 13.13 -14.49
N VAL A 341 5.41 14.02 -13.54
CA VAL A 341 6.29 15.11 -13.09
C VAL A 341 7.14 14.74 -11.88
N GLU A 342 6.84 13.64 -11.20
CA GLU A 342 7.53 13.20 -10.00
C GLU A 342 8.75 12.34 -10.34
N GLU A 343 9.86 12.58 -9.67
CA GLU A 343 11.04 11.73 -9.79
C GLU A 343 10.80 10.37 -9.10
N VAL A 344 11.34 9.31 -9.71
CA VAL A 344 11.31 7.98 -9.10
C VAL A 344 12.38 7.93 -8.00
N GLU A 345 11.99 7.40 -6.85
CA GLU A 345 12.88 7.28 -5.70
C GLU A 345 14.06 6.34 -5.98
N SER A 346 15.22 6.64 -5.39
CA SER A 346 16.44 5.87 -5.62
C SER A 346 16.30 4.40 -5.23
N HIS A 347 15.55 4.10 -4.18
CA HIS A 347 15.32 2.71 -3.76
C HIS A 347 14.47 1.93 -4.77
N ASP A 348 13.48 2.55 -5.44
CA ASP A 348 12.69 1.91 -6.50
C ASP A 348 13.58 1.56 -7.71
N ILE A 349 14.43 2.50 -8.13
CA ILE A 349 15.40 2.26 -9.21
C ILE A 349 16.36 1.11 -8.84
N LEU A 350 16.91 1.11 -7.63
CA LEU A 350 17.81 0.06 -7.18
C LEU A 350 17.14 -1.31 -7.06
N GLN A 351 15.87 -1.36 -6.67
CA GLN A 351 15.08 -2.60 -6.67
C GLN A 351 14.87 -3.13 -8.09
N MET A 352 14.55 -2.27 -9.06
CA MET A 352 14.43 -2.66 -10.46
C MET A 352 15.76 -3.15 -11.02
N VAL A 353 16.84 -2.42 -10.80
CA VAL A 353 18.22 -2.79 -11.18
C VAL A 353 18.61 -4.14 -10.56
N GLY A 354 18.21 -4.37 -9.33
CA GLY A 354 18.46 -5.63 -8.61
C GLY A 354 17.87 -6.88 -9.26
N ARG A 355 16.90 -6.75 -10.18
CA ARG A 355 16.30 -7.87 -10.94
C ARG A 355 17.16 -8.35 -12.09
N SER A 356 18.29 -7.70 -12.36
CA SER A 356 19.22 -8.07 -13.42
C SER A 356 20.13 -9.22 -12.99
N GLY A 357 20.30 -10.24 -13.87
CA GLY A 357 21.13 -11.43 -13.66
C GLY A 357 20.37 -12.58 -12.98
N ARG A 358 20.27 -13.73 -13.69
CA ARG A 358 19.64 -14.96 -13.19
C ARG A 358 20.69 -15.85 -12.53
N TYR A 359 20.49 -16.13 -11.23
CA TYR A 359 21.40 -17.00 -10.48
C TYR A 359 21.49 -18.41 -11.11
N GLY A 360 22.70 -18.91 -11.27
CA GLY A 360 22.96 -20.22 -11.85
C GLY A 360 22.82 -20.31 -13.38
N ILE A 361 22.41 -19.22 -14.05
CA ILE A 361 22.19 -19.15 -15.51
C ILE A 361 23.08 -18.11 -16.15
N ASP A 362 23.05 -16.87 -15.67
CA ASP A 362 23.76 -15.76 -16.26
C ASP A 362 25.11 -15.51 -15.57
N PRO A 363 26.20 -15.30 -16.34
CA PRO A 363 27.50 -14.96 -15.74
C PRO A 363 27.53 -13.57 -15.13
N MET A 364 26.66 -12.66 -15.60
CA MET A 364 26.50 -11.29 -15.11
C MET A 364 25.12 -10.74 -15.48
N GLY A 365 24.68 -9.69 -14.80
CA GLY A 365 23.49 -8.92 -15.10
C GLY A 365 23.85 -7.54 -15.67
N ASP A 366 23.03 -7.00 -16.59
CA ASP A 366 23.12 -5.61 -17.04
C ASP A 366 21.81 -4.88 -16.78
N ALA A 367 21.90 -3.68 -16.21
CA ALA A 367 20.77 -2.81 -16.02
C ALA A 367 20.99 -1.48 -16.76
N TYR A 368 20.04 -1.08 -17.57
CA TYR A 368 20.05 0.16 -18.35
C TYR A 368 19.02 1.13 -17.75
N ILE A 369 19.50 2.25 -17.23
CA ILE A 369 18.66 3.32 -16.70
C ILE A 369 18.64 4.43 -17.74
N LEU A 370 17.48 4.66 -18.37
CA LEU A 370 17.33 5.77 -19.31
C LEU A 370 17.20 7.08 -18.52
N VAL A 371 18.08 8.03 -18.79
CA VAL A 371 18.15 9.31 -18.08
C VAL A 371 18.05 10.49 -19.06
N PRO A 372 17.46 11.64 -18.66
CA PRO A 372 17.48 12.85 -19.48
C PRO A 372 18.93 13.27 -19.76
N GLU A 373 19.25 13.55 -21.02
CA GLU A 373 20.59 13.97 -21.43
C GLU A 373 21.01 15.25 -20.69
N SER A 374 20.11 16.22 -20.57
CA SER A 374 20.35 17.47 -19.85
C SER A 374 20.74 17.30 -18.38
N LYS A 375 20.35 16.17 -17.74
CA LYS A 375 20.56 15.89 -16.33
C LYS A 375 21.34 14.59 -16.06
N MET A 376 21.99 14.06 -17.09
CA MET A 376 22.69 12.75 -17.00
C MET A 376 23.63 12.67 -15.80
N ARG A 377 24.47 13.68 -15.58
CA ARG A 377 25.42 13.70 -14.45
C ARG A 377 24.70 13.63 -13.08
N ILE A 378 23.59 14.34 -12.95
CA ILE A 378 22.81 14.39 -11.70
C ILE A 378 22.24 13.00 -11.39
N TYR A 379 21.60 12.36 -12.37
CA TYR A 379 20.96 11.06 -12.16
C TYR A 379 21.97 9.92 -12.02
N THR A 380 23.08 9.98 -12.74
CA THR A 380 24.18 9.02 -12.54
C THR A 380 24.70 9.10 -11.10
N GLN A 381 24.93 10.27 -10.57
CA GLN A 381 25.34 10.44 -9.18
C GLN A 381 24.26 10.00 -8.19
N LYS A 382 22.99 10.35 -8.45
CA LYS A 382 21.86 10.03 -7.57
C LYS A 382 21.63 8.53 -7.43
N TYR A 383 21.75 7.76 -8.51
CA TYR A 383 21.45 6.32 -8.53
C TYR A 383 22.67 5.40 -8.42
N SER A 384 23.89 5.96 -8.39
CA SER A 384 25.12 5.17 -8.21
C SER A 384 25.39 4.75 -6.77
N ALA A 385 24.78 5.42 -5.79
CA ALA A 385 25.00 5.14 -4.38
C ALA A 385 23.67 4.97 -3.62
N PRO A 386 23.64 4.09 -2.60
CA PRO A 386 22.47 3.94 -1.75
C PRO A 386 22.23 5.23 -0.96
N ARG A 387 20.95 5.58 -0.81
CA ARG A 387 20.52 6.74 -0.03
C ARG A 387 20.56 6.43 1.46
N ARG A 388 20.93 7.44 2.27
CA ARG A 388 20.85 7.39 3.73
C ARG A 388 19.39 7.18 4.16
N ILE A 389 19.17 6.32 5.16
CA ILE A 389 17.86 6.17 5.81
C ILE A 389 17.66 7.35 6.76
N GLU A 390 16.56 8.06 6.56
CA GLU A 390 16.15 9.19 7.38
C GLU A 390 14.71 9.02 7.86
N SER A 391 14.48 9.38 9.14
CA SER A 391 13.13 9.40 9.70
C SER A 391 12.18 10.31 8.91
N GLN A 392 10.96 9.85 8.70
CA GLN A 392 9.89 10.61 8.06
C GLN A 392 8.92 11.23 9.07
N LEU A 393 9.13 11.03 10.36
CA LEU A 393 8.20 11.45 11.42
C LEU A 393 7.95 12.96 11.46
N LEU A 394 8.99 13.78 11.20
CA LEU A 394 8.91 15.23 11.14
C LEU A 394 8.82 15.79 9.72
N GLU A 395 8.54 14.95 8.73
CA GLU A 395 8.38 15.41 7.34
C GLU A 395 7.19 16.37 7.24
N LYS A 396 7.36 17.44 6.45
CA LYS A 396 6.33 18.44 6.25
C LYS A 396 5.52 18.16 5.00
N THR A 397 4.21 18.23 5.12
CA THR A 397 3.30 18.35 3.98
C THR A 397 2.87 19.82 3.88
N GLY A 398 3.42 20.53 2.90
CA GLY A 398 3.34 21.99 2.88
C GLY A 398 4.13 22.60 4.05
N SER A 399 3.47 23.35 4.92
CA SER A 399 4.09 23.94 6.13
C SER A 399 3.83 23.12 7.42
N GLN A 400 3.15 21.97 7.34
CA GLN A 400 2.57 21.29 8.50
C GLN A 400 3.15 19.90 8.71
N HIS A 401 3.33 19.48 9.97
CA HIS A 401 3.78 18.16 10.39
C HIS A 401 2.61 17.17 10.50
N LYS A 402 1.97 16.84 9.37
CA LYS A 402 0.76 16.00 9.36
C LYS A 402 1.00 14.55 9.79
N SER A 403 2.16 13.98 9.46
CA SER A 403 2.57 12.67 9.96
C SER A 403 2.65 12.64 11.49
N LEU A 404 3.33 13.61 12.08
CA LEU A 404 3.42 13.71 13.54
C LEU A 404 2.03 13.87 14.16
N ALA A 405 1.16 14.72 13.60
CA ALA A 405 -0.22 14.90 14.07
C ALA A 405 -1.02 13.60 14.07
N PHE A 406 -0.90 12.80 12.99
CA PHE A 406 -1.57 11.50 12.87
C PHE A 406 -1.14 10.51 13.97
N HIS A 407 0.16 10.46 14.28
CA HIS A 407 0.66 9.57 15.33
C HIS A 407 0.31 10.10 16.72
N LEU A 408 0.43 11.40 16.93
CA LEU A 408 0.15 12.04 18.22
C LEU A 408 -1.31 11.87 18.66
N VAL A 409 -2.28 12.09 17.76
CA VAL A 409 -3.70 11.91 18.10
C VAL A 409 -4.00 10.47 18.50
N SER A 410 -3.34 9.49 17.90
CA SER A 410 -3.50 8.08 18.24
C SER A 410 -2.88 7.74 19.60
N GLU A 411 -1.70 8.26 19.91
CA GLU A 411 -1.08 8.06 21.24
C GLU A 411 -1.90 8.74 22.35
N ILE A 412 -2.51 9.90 22.08
CA ILE A 412 -3.45 10.54 23.01
C ILE A 412 -4.70 9.66 23.21
N PHE A 413 -5.30 9.13 22.14
CA PHE A 413 -6.49 8.31 22.24
C PHE A 413 -6.27 7.01 23.02
N PHE A 414 -5.16 6.32 22.78
CA PHE A 414 -4.85 5.05 23.47
C PHE A 414 -4.16 5.26 24.83
N GLY A 415 -4.01 6.50 25.29
CA GLY A 415 -3.52 6.83 26.62
C GLY A 415 -2.00 6.72 26.78
N GLY A 416 -1.23 6.77 25.68
CA GLY A 416 0.23 6.79 25.72
C GLY A 416 0.79 8.18 25.98
N ILE A 417 0.06 9.24 25.61
CA ILE A 417 0.46 10.64 25.76
C ILE A 417 -0.75 11.45 26.26
N SER A 418 -0.53 12.21 27.32
CA SER A 418 -1.55 13.13 27.88
C SER A 418 -0.99 14.52 28.20
N THR A 419 0.34 14.65 28.27
CA THR A 419 1.04 15.87 28.62
C THR A 419 2.20 16.12 27.64
N THR A 420 2.80 17.30 27.70
CA THR A 420 4.00 17.65 26.93
C THR A 420 5.20 16.78 27.33
N ASP A 421 5.32 16.44 28.62
CA ASP A 421 6.39 15.56 29.10
C ASP A 421 6.25 14.14 28.55
N ASP A 422 5.02 13.59 28.50
CA ASP A 422 4.76 12.29 27.87
C ASP A 422 5.18 12.30 26.40
N PHE A 423 4.85 13.39 25.69
CA PHE A 423 5.25 13.56 24.29
C PHE A 423 6.77 13.59 24.13
N HIS A 424 7.50 14.36 24.95
CA HIS A 424 8.95 14.39 24.87
C HIS A 424 9.58 13.04 25.18
N ASN A 425 9.05 12.28 26.14
CA ASN A 425 9.52 10.94 26.45
C ASN A 425 9.24 9.95 25.32
N TRP A 426 8.09 10.05 24.66
CA TRP A 426 7.76 9.28 23.47
C TRP A 426 8.70 9.63 22.30
N TYR A 427 8.91 10.93 22.04
CA TYR A 427 9.76 11.41 20.95
C TYR A 427 11.23 10.98 21.10
N LYS A 428 11.77 10.98 22.33
CA LYS A 428 13.14 10.50 22.60
C LYS A 428 13.42 9.09 22.08
N ARG A 429 12.41 8.26 21.90
CA ARG A 429 12.56 6.91 21.37
C ARG A 429 12.59 6.85 19.83
N SER A 430 12.23 7.94 19.16
CA SER A 430 12.13 7.98 17.71
C SER A 430 13.50 7.99 17.02
N LEU A 431 13.52 7.49 15.78
CA LEU A 431 14.67 7.62 14.89
C LEU A 431 14.94 9.11 14.60
N ALA A 432 13.85 9.90 14.46
CA ALA A 432 13.97 11.35 14.28
C ALA A 432 14.80 12.01 15.37
N HIS A 433 14.55 11.68 16.64
CA HIS A 433 15.33 12.17 17.75
C HIS A 433 16.79 11.66 17.71
N TYR A 434 16.98 10.38 17.44
CA TYR A 434 18.31 9.77 17.34
C TYR A 434 19.16 10.41 16.23
N GLN A 435 18.54 10.79 15.13
CA GLN A 435 19.16 11.52 14.02
C GLN A 435 19.33 13.04 14.28
N ASN A 436 19.17 13.48 15.52
CA ASN A 436 19.27 14.89 15.92
C ASN A 436 18.30 15.83 15.17
N LYS A 437 17.16 15.31 14.67
CA LYS A 437 16.10 16.14 14.15
C LYS A 437 15.46 16.87 15.33
N GLN A 438 15.92 18.12 15.55
CA GLN A 438 15.47 18.92 16.68
C GLN A 438 13.98 19.25 16.53
N LEU A 439 13.23 18.98 17.60
CA LEU A 439 11.94 19.63 17.81
C LEU A 439 12.20 21.09 18.14
N HIS A 440 12.14 21.97 17.14
CA HIS A 440 12.03 23.39 17.45
C HIS A 440 10.81 23.61 18.33
N GLY A 441 10.91 24.49 19.35
CA GLY A 441 9.91 24.63 20.40
C GLY A 441 8.45 24.79 19.91
N THR A 442 8.25 25.33 18.70
CA THR A 442 6.93 25.51 18.10
C THR A 442 6.34 24.23 17.46
N VAL A 443 7.13 23.21 17.12
CA VAL A 443 6.64 22.02 16.38
C VAL A 443 5.55 21.28 17.15
N VAL A 444 5.73 21.14 18.46
CA VAL A 444 4.74 20.46 19.32
C VAL A 444 3.47 21.30 19.41
N ASP A 445 3.63 22.58 19.72
CA ASP A 445 2.51 23.51 19.87
C ASP A 445 1.74 23.69 18.56
N ASP A 446 2.44 23.82 17.44
CA ASP A 446 1.85 23.90 16.09
C ASP A 446 1.07 22.62 15.77
N THR A 447 1.63 21.44 16.10
CA THR A 447 0.96 20.15 15.86
C THR A 447 -0.29 19.99 16.73
N LEU A 448 -0.21 20.35 18.00
CA LEU A 448 -1.37 20.34 18.90
C LEU A 448 -2.45 21.32 18.46
N GLU A 449 -2.05 22.51 18.00
CA GLU A 449 -2.98 23.51 17.49
C GLU A 449 -3.66 23.04 16.19
N LEU A 450 -2.95 22.35 15.30
CA LEU A 450 -3.54 21.70 14.12
C LEU A 450 -4.60 20.68 14.54
N LEU A 451 -4.28 19.82 15.51
CA LEU A 451 -5.23 18.81 16.01
C LEU A 451 -6.42 19.42 16.72
N ARG A 452 -6.25 20.55 17.44
CA ARG A 452 -7.37 21.29 18.03
C ARG A 452 -8.26 21.94 16.99
N LYS A 453 -7.68 22.61 15.99
CA LYS A 453 -8.40 23.26 14.88
C LYS A 453 -9.25 22.30 14.08
N CYS A 454 -8.73 21.10 13.79
CA CYS A 454 -9.51 20.06 13.11
C CYS A 454 -10.51 19.32 14.04
N GLY A 455 -10.58 19.67 15.33
CA GLY A 455 -11.51 19.06 16.29
C GLY A 455 -11.12 17.65 16.74
N ALA A 456 -9.87 17.23 16.52
CA ALA A 456 -9.41 15.88 16.86
C ALA A 456 -9.07 15.72 18.34
N ILE A 457 -8.59 16.77 19.00
CA ILE A 457 -8.25 16.78 20.44
C ILE A 457 -8.89 17.94 21.17
N GLY A 458 -9.01 17.78 22.48
CA GLY A 458 -9.33 18.81 23.46
C GLY A 458 -8.43 18.73 24.67
N GLN A 459 -8.72 19.55 25.67
CA GLN A 459 -8.03 19.53 26.94
C GLN A 459 -9.04 19.41 28.09
N GLU A 460 -8.80 18.51 29.03
CA GLU A 460 -9.60 18.26 30.22
C GLU A 460 -8.63 18.11 31.39
N ASP A 461 -8.83 18.89 32.45
CA ASP A 461 -7.96 18.92 33.65
C ASP A 461 -6.46 19.06 33.33
N GLY A 462 -6.13 19.92 32.35
CA GLY A 462 -4.75 20.14 31.90
C GLY A 462 -4.15 19.02 31.01
N LYS A 463 -4.89 17.95 30.75
CA LYS A 463 -4.46 16.80 29.93
C LYS A 463 -5.11 16.83 28.56
N TRP A 464 -4.39 16.37 27.56
CA TRP A 464 -4.93 16.21 26.22
C TRP A 464 -5.87 14.99 26.13
N THR A 465 -7.00 15.17 25.50
CA THR A 465 -8.01 14.13 25.31
C THR A 465 -8.43 14.07 23.85
N ALA A 466 -8.67 12.86 23.33
CA ALA A 466 -9.16 12.68 21.97
C ALA A 466 -10.67 12.95 21.91
N ARG A 467 -11.08 13.84 20.99
CA ARG A 467 -12.49 14.13 20.65
C ARG A 467 -12.99 13.12 19.60
N PRO A 468 -14.28 13.08 19.25
CA PRO A 468 -14.83 12.10 18.30
C PRO A 468 -14.03 11.97 16.99
N ILE A 469 -13.60 13.07 16.36
CA ILE A 469 -12.76 13.06 15.16
C ILE A 469 -11.45 12.33 15.41
N GLY A 470 -10.75 12.63 16.51
CA GLY A 470 -9.50 11.99 16.88
C GLY A 470 -9.64 10.50 17.22
N LYS A 471 -10.74 10.14 17.92
CA LYS A 471 -11.07 8.74 18.23
C LYS A 471 -11.28 7.93 16.94
N ILE A 472 -12.08 8.44 16.02
CA ILE A 472 -12.37 7.79 14.73
C ILE A 472 -11.11 7.70 13.86
N SER A 473 -10.33 8.78 13.76
CA SER A 473 -9.04 8.78 13.08
C SER A 473 -8.16 7.64 13.57
N SER A 474 -8.05 7.48 14.88
CA SER A 474 -7.21 6.45 15.51
C SER A 474 -7.75 5.04 15.33
N MET A 475 -9.06 4.84 15.43
CA MET A 475 -9.72 3.53 15.28
C MET A 475 -9.68 3.02 13.84
N PHE A 476 -9.93 3.89 12.87
CA PHE A 476 -9.97 3.52 11.44
C PHE A 476 -8.66 3.74 10.70
N TYR A 477 -7.63 4.24 11.39
CA TYR A 477 -6.33 4.51 10.79
C TYR A 477 -6.41 5.45 9.56
N ILE A 478 -7.14 6.53 9.73
CA ILE A 478 -7.39 7.58 8.73
C ILE A 478 -6.88 8.91 9.26
N SER A 479 -6.37 9.77 8.38
CA SER A 479 -5.92 11.12 8.75
C SER A 479 -6.99 11.86 9.56
N PRO A 480 -6.65 12.50 10.69
CA PRO A 480 -7.60 13.31 11.46
C PRO A 480 -8.13 14.49 10.63
N PHE A 481 -7.38 14.95 9.64
CA PHE A 481 -7.79 16.01 8.74
C PHE A 481 -8.89 15.54 7.78
N ASP A 482 -8.74 14.32 7.20
CA ASP A 482 -9.78 13.72 6.35
C ASP A 482 -11.07 13.46 7.15
N VAL A 483 -10.96 12.96 8.39
CA VAL A 483 -12.12 12.75 9.24
C VAL A 483 -12.81 14.08 9.57
N SER A 484 -12.02 15.13 9.78
CA SER A 484 -12.52 16.50 9.99
C SER A 484 -13.25 17.04 8.74
N ASP A 485 -12.62 16.89 7.57
CA ASP A 485 -13.21 17.32 6.29
C ASP A 485 -14.55 16.61 6.02
N LEU A 486 -14.59 15.28 6.25
CA LEU A 486 -15.84 14.50 6.14
C LEU A 486 -16.90 14.99 7.14
N TYR A 487 -16.53 15.14 8.42
CA TYR A 487 -17.48 15.56 9.44
C TYR A 487 -18.10 16.92 9.13
N PHE A 488 -17.28 17.95 8.91
CA PHE A 488 -17.77 19.30 8.64
C PHE A 488 -18.44 19.41 7.27
N GLY A 489 -17.95 18.66 6.28
CA GLY A 489 -18.56 18.59 4.95
C GLY A 489 -19.97 18.03 4.99
N PHE A 490 -20.16 16.86 5.61
CA PHE A 490 -21.49 16.24 5.74
C PHE A 490 -22.40 17.01 6.68
N LYS A 491 -21.88 17.58 7.76
CA LYS A 491 -22.65 18.49 8.61
C LYS A 491 -23.22 19.66 7.80
N SER A 492 -22.39 20.33 7.02
CA SER A 492 -22.82 21.44 6.16
C SER A 492 -23.85 20.99 5.10
N LEU A 493 -23.67 19.78 4.55
CA LEU A 493 -24.57 19.19 3.57
C LEU A 493 -25.97 18.96 4.16
N PHE A 494 -26.05 18.38 5.36
CA PHE A 494 -27.30 18.11 6.07
C PHE A 494 -27.96 19.42 6.59
N ASP A 495 -27.20 20.32 7.17
CA ASP A 495 -27.69 21.61 7.65
C ASP A 495 -28.31 22.44 6.49
N SER A 496 -27.76 22.33 5.30
CA SER A 496 -28.28 23.01 4.08
C SER A 496 -29.33 22.20 3.32
N LYS A 497 -29.70 21.00 3.77
CA LYS A 497 -30.66 20.09 3.11
C LYS A 497 -30.30 19.78 1.65
N ARG A 498 -29.00 19.55 1.38
CA ARG A 498 -28.47 19.29 0.03
C ARG A 498 -27.95 17.86 -0.14
N GLU A 499 -28.35 16.95 0.72
CA GLU A 499 -27.94 15.55 0.70
C GLU A 499 -28.40 14.77 -0.55
N GLU A 500 -29.45 15.29 -1.25
CA GLU A 500 -29.94 14.73 -2.52
C GLU A 500 -29.35 15.43 -3.75
N ASP A 501 -28.52 16.46 -3.58
CA ASP A 501 -27.81 17.13 -4.66
C ASP A 501 -26.51 16.39 -4.97
N ASP A 502 -26.50 15.61 -6.06
CA ASP A 502 -25.36 14.78 -6.46
C ASP A 502 -24.07 15.58 -6.71
N TYR A 503 -24.15 16.88 -7.09
CA TYR A 503 -22.98 17.75 -7.18
C TYR A 503 -22.41 18.08 -5.79
N ALA A 504 -23.26 18.49 -4.87
CA ALA A 504 -22.85 18.80 -3.50
C ALA A 504 -22.29 17.56 -2.79
N LEU A 505 -22.97 16.43 -2.95
CA LEU A 505 -22.58 15.16 -2.35
C LEU A 505 -21.23 14.65 -2.89
N SER A 506 -21.05 14.64 -4.21
CA SER A 506 -19.82 14.14 -4.83
C SER A 506 -18.59 14.93 -4.42
N ILE A 507 -18.67 16.26 -4.37
CA ILE A 507 -17.53 17.08 -3.95
C ILE A 507 -17.29 16.97 -2.43
N THR A 508 -18.32 16.78 -1.63
CA THR A 508 -18.17 16.57 -0.18
C THR A 508 -17.42 15.28 0.12
N ILE A 509 -17.68 14.21 -0.62
CA ILE A 509 -16.94 12.94 -0.49
C ILE A 509 -15.49 13.09 -0.97
N ALA A 510 -15.24 13.89 -2.01
CA ALA A 510 -13.96 14.01 -2.66
C ALA A 510 -13.03 15.06 -2.04
N ASN A 511 -13.56 16.02 -1.28
CA ASN A 511 -12.78 17.14 -0.73
C ASN A 511 -12.06 16.73 0.55
N LEU A 512 -11.05 15.86 0.41
CA LEU A 512 -10.24 15.34 1.49
C LEU A 512 -8.83 15.92 1.43
N ASP A 513 -8.24 16.16 2.57
CA ASP A 513 -6.84 16.61 2.70
C ASP A 513 -5.85 15.64 2.05
N SER A 514 -6.12 14.34 2.11
CA SER A 514 -5.28 13.30 1.50
C SER A 514 -5.50 13.08 0.00
N GLN A 515 -6.44 13.81 -0.64
CA GLN A 515 -6.71 13.62 -2.05
C GLN A 515 -5.51 13.96 -2.94
N ARG A 516 -5.05 12.99 -3.74
CA ARG A 516 -3.84 13.10 -4.58
C ARG A 516 -4.09 12.91 -6.08
N MET A 517 -5.35 12.84 -6.52
CA MET A 517 -5.63 12.79 -7.95
C MET A 517 -5.17 14.07 -8.64
N ASN A 518 -4.64 13.94 -9.87
CA ASN A 518 -4.23 15.07 -10.69
C ASN A 518 -4.90 14.98 -12.05
N ILE A 519 -5.21 16.15 -12.66
CA ILE A 519 -5.64 16.24 -14.04
C ILE A 519 -4.38 16.22 -14.91
N VAL A 520 -4.19 15.13 -15.66
CA VAL A 520 -2.91 14.88 -16.37
C VAL A 520 -2.98 15.18 -17.88
N SER A 521 -4.17 15.33 -18.46
CA SER A 521 -4.29 15.56 -19.89
C SER A 521 -5.34 16.64 -20.24
N LYS A 522 -5.21 17.20 -21.44
CA LYS A 522 -6.20 18.15 -21.98
C LYS A 522 -7.58 17.49 -22.14
N ALA A 523 -7.61 16.24 -22.62
CA ALA A 523 -8.85 15.48 -22.78
C ALA A 523 -9.59 15.29 -21.45
N GLU A 524 -8.88 14.95 -20.37
CA GLU A 524 -9.49 14.90 -19.03
C GLU A 524 -10.02 16.26 -18.58
N LYS A 525 -9.26 17.34 -18.84
CA LYS A 525 -9.69 18.71 -18.50
C LYS A 525 -10.96 19.11 -19.25
N ASP A 526 -11.05 18.77 -20.53
CA ASP A 526 -12.22 19.05 -21.36
C ASP A 526 -13.43 18.23 -20.86
N GLU A 527 -13.26 16.94 -20.54
CA GLU A 527 -14.32 16.08 -20.01
C GLU A 527 -14.85 16.57 -18.64
N ILE A 528 -13.97 17.04 -17.75
CA ILE A 528 -14.33 17.49 -16.40
C ILE A 528 -14.87 18.93 -16.38
N SER A 529 -14.66 19.71 -17.40
CA SER A 529 -14.83 21.17 -17.42
C SER A 529 -16.20 21.66 -16.94
N LEU A 530 -17.30 21.05 -17.40
CA LEU A 530 -18.66 21.43 -16.99
C LEU A 530 -18.90 21.19 -15.50
N TYR A 531 -18.47 20.05 -14.99
CA TYR A 531 -18.55 19.73 -13.57
C TYR A 531 -17.70 20.71 -12.75
N ALA A 532 -16.45 20.95 -13.16
CA ALA A 532 -15.52 21.85 -12.49
C ALA A 532 -16.07 23.27 -12.36
N ASN A 533 -16.65 23.80 -13.44
CA ASN A 533 -17.24 25.14 -13.44
C ASN A 533 -18.42 25.23 -12.46
N LYS A 534 -19.30 24.24 -12.47
CA LYS A 534 -20.45 24.20 -11.54
C LYS A 534 -20.00 24.10 -10.08
N ILE A 535 -19.02 23.25 -9.78
CA ILE A 535 -18.49 23.12 -8.43
C ILE A 535 -17.79 24.39 -7.95
N ARG A 536 -16.98 25.06 -8.78
CA ARG A 536 -16.32 26.31 -8.39
C ARG A 536 -17.31 27.42 -8.06
N VAL A 537 -18.40 27.54 -8.81
CA VAL A 537 -19.48 28.47 -8.49
C VAL A 537 -20.17 28.10 -7.18
N MET A 538 -20.49 26.84 -6.98
CA MET A 538 -21.20 26.35 -5.80
C MET A 538 -20.35 26.46 -4.51
N MET A 539 -19.05 26.31 -4.62
CA MET A 539 -18.08 26.30 -3.50
C MET A 539 -17.27 27.60 -3.44
N THR A 540 -17.85 28.72 -3.88
CA THR A 540 -17.19 30.04 -3.86
C THR A 540 -16.59 30.33 -2.48
N GLY A 541 -15.32 30.75 -2.45
CA GLY A 541 -14.57 31.05 -1.21
C GLY A 541 -13.93 29.83 -0.54
N LYS A 542 -14.11 28.60 -1.05
CA LYS A 542 -13.39 27.41 -0.57
C LYS A 542 -12.27 27.04 -1.54
N PHE A 543 -11.12 26.66 -0.99
CA PHE A 543 -10.02 26.16 -1.79
C PHE A 543 -10.29 24.71 -2.20
N LEU A 544 -10.30 24.46 -3.52
CA LEU A 544 -10.45 23.13 -4.10
C LEU A 544 -9.23 22.81 -4.97
N THR A 545 -8.58 21.71 -4.73
CA THR A 545 -7.50 21.22 -5.60
C THR A 545 -8.09 20.60 -6.87
N ASP A 546 -7.30 20.57 -7.95
CA ASP A 546 -7.68 19.84 -9.18
C ASP A 546 -7.94 18.34 -8.89
N GLY A 547 -7.25 17.78 -7.89
CA GLY A 547 -7.46 16.42 -7.42
C GLY A 547 -8.84 16.19 -6.82
N CYS A 548 -9.29 17.10 -5.96
CA CYS A 548 -10.65 17.04 -5.38
C CYS A 548 -11.71 17.17 -6.47
N ILE A 549 -11.50 18.06 -7.46
CA ILE A 549 -12.43 18.25 -8.58
C ILE A 549 -12.51 16.97 -9.43
N LYS A 550 -11.37 16.35 -9.76
CA LYS A 550 -11.33 15.11 -10.55
C LYS A 550 -12.00 13.95 -9.80
N ALA A 551 -11.69 13.76 -8.53
CA ALA A 551 -12.32 12.73 -7.69
C ALA A 551 -13.84 13.00 -7.55
N GLY A 552 -14.23 14.24 -7.33
CA GLY A 552 -15.63 14.65 -7.26
C GLY A 552 -16.39 14.35 -8.56
N TYR A 553 -15.78 14.62 -9.71
CA TYR A 553 -16.35 14.26 -11.02
C TYR A 553 -16.56 12.74 -11.14
N CYS A 554 -15.61 11.95 -10.70
CA CYS A 554 -15.75 10.49 -10.70
C CYS A 554 -16.90 10.02 -9.76
N TYR A 555 -16.98 10.55 -8.54
CA TYR A 555 -18.08 10.24 -7.63
C TYR A 555 -19.44 10.73 -8.18
N PHE A 556 -19.48 11.89 -8.83
CA PHE A 556 -20.69 12.37 -9.50
C PHE A 556 -21.19 11.38 -10.57
N ASN A 557 -20.30 10.85 -11.40
CA ASN A 557 -20.68 9.86 -12.40
C ASN A 557 -21.12 8.51 -11.76
N LEU A 558 -20.52 8.09 -10.64
CA LEU A 558 -21.01 6.93 -9.87
C LEU A 558 -22.42 7.17 -9.31
N LEU A 559 -22.67 8.35 -8.75
CA LEU A 559 -23.97 8.72 -8.16
C LEU A 559 -25.08 8.89 -9.19
N THR A 560 -24.75 9.40 -10.39
CA THR A 560 -25.71 9.60 -11.49
C THR A 560 -25.79 8.40 -12.41
N GLY A 561 -24.88 7.43 -12.25
CA GLY A 561 -24.83 6.25 -13.09
C GLY A 561 -24.30 6.49 -14.49
N ASN A 562 -23.62 7.60 -14.74
CA ASN A 562 -23.06 7.92 -16.05
C ASN A 562 -21.74 7.18 -16.30
N ASN A 563 -21.47 6.87 -17.56
CA ASN A 563 -20.17 6.35 -17.97
C ASN A 563 -19.24 7.52 -18.28
N SER A 564 -17.97 7.38 -17.92
CA SER A 564 -16.92 8.35 -18.09
C SER A 564 -15.59 7.65 -18.33
N GLN A 565 -14.77 8.14 -19.27
CA GLN A 565 -13.43 7.59 -19.50
C GLN A 565 -12.52 7.83 -18.29
N VAL A 566 -12.63 8.99 -17.65
CA VAL A 566 -11.91 9.32 -16.43
C VAL A 566 -12.32 8.40 -15.29
N LEU A 567 -13.63 8.17 -15.10
CA LEU A 567 -14.13 7.25 -14.08
C LEU A 567 -13.64 5.81 -14.29
N ALA A 568 -13.69 5.30 -15.53
CA ALA A 568 -13.33 3.91 -15.84
C ALA A 568 -11.91 3.55 -15.36
N ALA A 569 -10.97 4.51 -15.42
CA ALA A 569 -9.61 4.31 -14.96
C ALA A 569 -9.46 4.18 -13.43
N PHE A 570 -10.40 4.72 -12.64
CA PHE A 570 -10.30 4.83 -11.18
C PHE A 570 -11.47 4.20 -10.42
N GLN A 571 -12.50 3.72 -11.11
CA GLN A 571 -13.76 3.29 -10.51
C GLN A 571 -13.58 2.31 -9.34
N ARG A 572 -12.81 1.23 -9.56
CA ARG A 572 -12.59 0.21 -8.54
C ARG A 572 -11.92 0.75 -7.28
N ASN A 573 -10.92 1.60 -7.47
CA ASN A 573 -10.20 2.21 -6.35
C ASN A 573 -11.11 3.15 -5.56
N LEU A 574 -11.87 4.01 -6.24
CA LEU A 574 -12.80 4.94 -5.60
C LEU A 574 -13.93 4.22 -4.84
N GLN A 575 -14.44 3.11 -5.38
CA GLN A 575 -15.42 2.29 -4.69
C GLN A 575 -14.85 1.64 -3.42
N GLN A 576 -13.59 1.17 -3.47
CA GLN A 576 -12.90 0.64 -2.29
C GLN A 576 -12.62 1.75 -1.25
N ASP A 577 -12.16 2.92 -1.69
CA ASP A 577 -11.94 4.07 -0.80
C ASP A 577 -13.24 4.53 -0.14
N TYR A 578 -14.35 4.54 -0.89
CA TYR A 578 -15.65 4.92 -0.34
C TYR A 578 -16.16 3.96 0.73
N ASN A 579 -15.91 2.66 0.60
CA ASN A 579 -16.28 1.70 1.67
C ASN A 579 -15.65 2.08 3.01
N ARG A 580 -14.42 2.59 2.99
CA ARG A 580 -13.73 3.07 4.19
C ARG A 580 -14.30 4.40 4.68
N ILE A 581 -14.62 5.32 3.78
CA ILE A 581 -15.29 6.59 4.08
C ILE A 581 -16.65 6.32 4.70
N SER A 582 -17.44 5.38 4.17
CA SER A 582 -18.75 4.99 4.69
C SER A 582 -18.66 4.50 6.13
N GLN A 583 -17.67 3.66 6.46
CA GLN A 583 -17.44 3.19 7.83
C GLN A 583 -17.13 4.35 8.80
N VAL A 584 -16.31 5.31 8.35
CA VAL A 584 -15.99 6.52 9.13
C VAL A 584 -17.23 7.36 9.39
N LEU A 585 -18.07 7.59 8.38
CA LEU A 585 -19.30 8.37 8.48
C LEU A 585 -20.32 7.70 9.41
N GLN A 586 -20.51 6.38 9.28
CA GLN A 586 -21.40 5.62 10.16
C GLN A 586 -20.90 5.63 11.62
N ALA A 587 -19.59 5.48 11.84
CA ALA A 587 -19.01 5.57 13.18
C ALA A 587 -19.13 6.98 13.76
N MET A 588 -18.99 8.03 12.94
CA MET A 588 -19.19 9.41 13.35
C MET A 588 -20.63 9.67 13.77
N ASP A 589 -21.61 9.20 12.99
CA ASP A 589 -23.03 9.31 13.29
C ASP A 589 -23.38 8.60 14.61
N ALA A 590 -22.92 7.36 14.76
CA ALA A 590 -23.13 6.58 15.99
C ALA A 590 -22.48 7.22 17.23
N MET A 591 -21.28 7.79 17.09
CA MET A 591 -20.52 8.36 18.22
C MET A 591 -21.06 9.74 18.64
N THR A 592 -21.51 10.54 17.70
CA THR A 592 -21.98 11.92 17.97
C THR A 592 -23.49 12.00 18.20
N GLY A 593 -24.28 11.06 17.66
CA GLY A 593 -25.74 11.07 17.69
C GLY A 593 -26.38 12.31 17.01
N GLN A 594 -25.60 13.02 16.18
CA GLN A 594 -26.04 14.32 15.64
C GLN A 594 -26.89 14.20 14.38
N TRP A 595 -26.72 13.15 13.60
CA TRP A 595 -27.37 13.05 12.29
C TRP A 595 -28.51 12.06 12.25
N ASP A 596 -28.38 10.92 12.95
CA ASP A 596 -29.31 9.78 12.92
C ASP A 596 -29.66 9.34 11.49
N ARG A 597 -28.61 9.13 10.68
CA ARG A 597 -28.68 8.90 9.23
C ARG A 597 -28.10 7.53 8.78
N SER A 598 -28.02 6.56 9.70
CA SER A 598 -27.41 5.25 9.40
C SER A 598 -27.99 4.58 8.15
N GLY A 599 -29.31 4.57 7.97
CA GLY A 599 -29.97 4.03 6.79
C GLY A 599 -29.64 4.79 5.50
N TRP A 600 -29.47 6.11 5.58
CA TRP A 600 -29.09 6.94 4.45
C TRP A 600 -27.62 6.65 4.04
N PHE A 601 -26.69 6.51 4.99
CA PHE A 601 -25.31 6.17 4.69
C PHE A 601 -25.17 4.80 4.02
N LYS A 602 -25.93 3.78 4.46
CA LYS A 602 -26.00 2.48 3.82
C LYS A 602 -26.52 2.58 2.38
N THR A 603 -27.55 3.40 2.16
CA THR A 603 -28.09 3.65 0.82
C THR A 603 -27.06 4.32 -0.09
N LEU A 604 -26.30 5.30 0.43
CA LEU A 604 -25.24 5.96 -0.31
C LEU A 604 -24.10 5.00 -0.66
N GLU A 605 -23.72 4.12 0.27
CA GLU A 605 -22.74 3.05 0.01
C GLU A 605 -23.17 2.16 -1.15
N PHE A 606 -24.42 1.73 -1.14
CA PHE A 606 -25.00 0.93 -2.25
C PHE A 606 -24.97 1.70 -3.58
N ARG A 607 -25.35 2.98 -3.59
CA ARG A 607 -25.32 3.82 -4.80
C ARG A 607 -23.94 3.86 -5.43
N ILE A 608 -22.89 4.11 -4.63
CA ILE A 608 -21.52 4.24 -5.11
C ILE A 608 -20.94 2.88 -5.51
N ALA A 609 -21.20 1.83 -4.72
CA ALA A 609 -20.72 0.48 -5.02
C ALA A 609 -21.30 -0.06 -6.34
N SER A 610 -22.56 0.24 -6.63
CA SER A 610 -23.29 -0.28 -7.79
C SER A 610 -23.40 0.70 -8.96
N GLY A 611 -22.99 1.96 -8.79
CA GLY A 611 -23.17 3.02 -9.78
C GLY A 611 -24.66 3.28 -10.10
N VAL A 612 -25.52 3.26 -9.07
CA VAL A 612 -26.98 3.37 -9.23
C VAL A 612 -27.44 4.78 -8.83
N PRO A 613 -28.13 5.51 -9.73
CA PRO A 613 -28.71 6.81 -9.41
C PRO A 613 -29.86 6.71 -8.41
N ALA A 614 -30.09 7.78 -7.64
CA ALA A 614 -31.05 7.85 -6.55
C ALA A 614 -32.47 7.37 -6.93
N HIS A 615 -32.96 7.78 -8.10
CA HIS A 615 -34.30 7.43 -8.58
C HIS A 615 -34.52 5.95 -8.90
N LEU A 616 -33.46 5.16 -9.04
CA LEU A 616 -33.53 3.72 -9.31
C LEU A 616 -33.38 2.84 -8.07
N ILE A 617 -33.06 3.41 -6.92
CA ILE A 617 -32.74 2.65 -5.69
C ILE A 617 -33.90 1.75 -5.27
N ASP A 618 -35.12 2.25 -5.29
CA ASP A 618 -36.29 1.47 -4.84
C ASP A 618 -36.52 0.22 -5.68
N LEU A 619 -36.25 0.31 -6.99
CA LEU A 619 -36.27 -0.85 -7.89
C LEU A 619 -35.08 -1.78 -7.69
N CYS A 620 -33.89 -1.22 -7.45
CA CYS A 620 -32.66 -2.01 -7.25
C CYS A 620 -32.62 -2.76 -5.91
N LYS A 621 -33.48 -2.42 -4.94
CA LYS A 621 -33.68 -3.19 -3.70
C LYS A 621 -34.45 -4.50 -3.92
N ILE A 622 -35.04 -4.70 -5.09
CA ILE A 622 -35.74 -5.93 -5.43
C ILE A 622 -34.72 -6.97 -5.89
N ALA A 623 -34.81 -8.18 -5.38
CA ALA A 623 -33.93 -9.29 -5.75
C ALA A 623 -33.84 -9.46 -7.28
N ASN A 624 -32.66 -9.69 -7.80
CA ASN A 624 -32.36 -9.87 -9.23
C ASN A 624 -32.63 -8.64 -10.13
N ILE A 625 -32.89 -7.44 -9.58
CA ILE A 625 -33.03 -6.20 -10.33
C ILE A 625 -31.78 -5.33 -10.12
N GLY A 626 -30.80 -5.46 -11.02
CA GLY A 626 -29.66 -4.54 -11.10
C GLY A 626 -29.98 -3.29 -11.94
N LYS A 627 -29.03 -2.34 -12.01
CA LYS A 627 -29.14 -1.04 -12.68
C LYS A 627 -29.83 -1.13 -14.06
N ALA A 628 -29.34 -2.00 -14.96
CA ALA A 628 -29.84 -2.09 -16.33
C ALA A 628 -31.36 -2.46 -16.38
N ARG A 629 -31.78 -3.42 -15.56
CA ARG A 629 -33.18 -3.80 -15.44
C ARG A 629 -34.01 -2.71 -14.78
N ALA A 630 -33.49 -2.08 -13.74
CA ALA A 630 -34.16 -0.97 -13.06
C ALA A 630 -34.38 0.22 -14.01
N THR A 631 -33.39 0.58 -14.82
CA THR A 631 -33.51 1.65 -15.84
C THR A 631 -34.63 1.30 -16.82
N LYS A 632 -34.66 0.08 -17.36
CA LYS A 632 -35.68 -0.36 -18.33
C LYS A 632 -37.09 -0.33 -17.74
N LEU A 633 -37.25 -0.72 -16.47
CA LEU A 633 -38.51 -0.64 -15.75
C LEU A 633 -38.95 0.80 -15.54
N TYR A 634 -38.05 1.65 -15.08
CA TYR A 634 -38.30 3.05 -14.81
C TYR A 634 -38.75 3.80 -16.09
N ASP A 635 -38.03 3.58 -17.20
CA ASP A 635 -38.37 4.16 -18.53
C ASP A 635 -39.70 3.65 -19.07
N SER A 636 -40.12 2.44 -18.65
CA SER A 636 -41.41 1.86 -19.00
C SER A 636 -42.55 2.31 -18.06
N GLY A 637 -42.28 3.25 -17.15
CA GLY A 637 -43.26 3.85 -16.24
C GLY A 637 -43.42 3.16 -14.88
N TYR A 638 -42.66 2.09 -14.60
CA TYR A 638 -42.66 1.41 -13.29
C TYR A 638 -41.54 1.97 -12.44
N LYS A 639 -41.86 3.00 -11.64
CA LYS A 639 -40.86 3.80 -10.90
C LYS A 639 -40.54 3.28 -9.50
N THR A 640 -41.45 2.49 -8.92
CA THR A 640 -41.33 2.01 -7.54
C THR A 640 -41.59 0.51 -7.43
N SER A 641 -41.14 -0.08 -6.32
CA SER A 641 -41.44 -1.46 -5.95
C SER A 641 -42.96 -1.73 -5.89
N LYS A 642 -43.76 -0.71 -5.45
CA LYS A 642 -45.23 -0.76 -5.43
C LYS A 642 -45.82 -0.85 -6.84
N ASP A 643 -45.24 -0.16 -7.82
CA ASP A 643 -45.70 -0.23 -9.21
C ASP A 643 -45.44 -1.63 -9.77
N LEU A 644 -44.25 -2.19 -9.46
CA LEU A 644 -43.88 -3.52 -9.87
C LEU A 644 -44.76 -4.60 -9.27
N SER A 645 -45.15 -4.47 -8.00
CA SER A 645 -45.97 -5.45 -7.28
C SER A 645 -47.36 -5.65 -7.89
N LYS A 646 -47.82 -4.73 -8.75
CA LYS A 646 -49.11 -4.77 -9.45
C LYS A 646 -49.01 -5.49 -10.81
N LEU A 647 -47.80 -5.81 -11.27
CA LEU A 647 -47.62 -6.53 -12.54
C LEU A 647 -47.84 -8.03 -12.37
N ASP A 648 -48.21 -8.69 -13.51
CA ASP A 648 -48.12 -10.13 -13.61
C ASP A 648 -46.70 -10.57 -14.09
N ALA A 649 -46.34 -11.80 -13.75
CA ALA A 649 -45.01 -12.33 -14.04
C ALA A 649 -44.73 -12.45 -15.56
N ALA A 650 -45.74 -12.74 -16.38
CA ALA A 650 -45.57 -12.87 -17.83
C ALA A 650 -45.25 -11.50 -18.48
N LYS A 651 -45.92 -10.45 -18.01
CA LYS A 651 -45.67 -9.09 -18.48
C LYS A 651 -44.28 -8.59 -18.04
N LEU A 652 -43.88 -8.85 -16.80
CA LEU A 652 -42.54 -8.51 -16.30
C LEU A 652 -41.45 -9.28 -17.09
N SER A 653 -41.62 -10.58 -17.27
CA SER A 653 -40.71 -11.44 -18.01
C SER A 653 -40.45 -10.89 -19.44
N LYS A 654 -41.50 -10.52 -20.17
CA LYS A 654 -41.38 -9.91 -21.51
C LYS A 654 -40.71 -8.53 -21.46
N LEU A 655 -41.07 -7.70 -20.48
CA LEU A 655 -40.60 -6.33 -20.39
C LEU A 655 -39.08 -6.23 -20.19
N ILE A 656 -38.52 -7.09 -19.34
CA ILE A 656 -37.07 -7.03 -19.01
C ILE A 656 -36.28 -8.22 -19.55
N ASN A 657 -36.91 -9.06 -20.35
CA ASN A 657 -36.31 -10.24 -21.00
C ASN A 657 -35.67 -11.23 -20.02
N VAL A 658 -36.45 -11.72 -19.06
CA VAL A 658 -36.03 -12.73 -18.08
C VAL A 658 -36.95 -13.96 -18.11
N LYS A 659 -36.49 -15.09 -17.57
CA LYS A 659 -37.34 -16.29 -17.42
C LYS A 659 -38.52 -16.03 -16.49
N LEU A 660 -39.62 -16.74 -16.68
CA LEU A 660 -40.86 -16.57 -15.93
C LEU A 660 -40.64 -16.77 -14.41
N ASP A 661 -39.86 -17.78 -14.03
CA ASP A 661 -39.55 -18.08 -12.62
C ASP A 661 -38.83 -16.92 -11.94
N MET A 662 -37.84 -16.35 -12.63
CA MET A 662 -37.12 -15.17 -12.14
C MET A 662 -38.05 -13.93 -12.00
N ALA A 663 -38.97 -13.75 -12.93
CA ALA A 663 -39.98 -12.69 -12.85
C ALA A 663 -40.92 -12.89 -11.64
N GLN A 664 -41.28 -14.13 -11.30
CA GLN A 664 -42.05 -14.45 -10.11
C GLN A 664 -41.30 -14.12 -8.81
N GLU A 665 -39.99 -14.48 -8.72
CA GLU A 665 -39.14 -14.17 -7.60
C GLU A 665 -39.02 -12.63 -7.38
N MET A 666 -38.84 -11.89 -8.48
CA MET A 666 -38.79 -10.42 -8.43
C MET A 666 -40.10 -9.82 -7.89
N LEU A 667 -41.26 -10.32 -8.34
CA LEU A 667 -42.55 -9.84 -7.85
C LEU A 667 -42.82 -10.23 -6.40
N GLN A 668 -42.36 -11.38 -5.95
CA GLN A 668 -42.44 -11.79 -4.54
C GLN A 668 -41.60 -10.88 -3.68
N SER A 669 -40.38 -10.58 -4.13
CA SER A 669 -39.49 -9.61 -3.46
C SER A 669 -40.11 -8.21 -3.41
N ALA A 670 -40.73 -7.75 -4.51
CA ALA A 670 -41.43 -6.45 -4.58
C ALA A 670 -42.65 -6.34 -3.64
N LYS A 671 -43.32 -7.45 -3.30
CA LYS A 671 -44.49 -7.52 -2.44
C LYS A 671 -44.18 -7.52 -0.93
N GLY A 672 -42.93 -7.27 -0.54
CA GLY A 672 -42.61 -7.06 0.87
C GLY A 672 -41.98 -8.25 1.61
N LYS A 673 -41.49 -9.25 0.90
CA LYS A 673 -40.48 -10.18 1.42
C LYS A 673 -39.11 -9.70 0.97
N SER A 674 -38.76 -8.44 1.33
CA SER A 674 -37.43 -7.92 1.07
C SER A 674 -36.44 -8.71 1.92
N ILE A 675 -35.52 -9.38 1.26
CA ILE A 675 -34.25 -9.78 1.87
C ILE A 675 -33.57 -8.48 2.24
N ASP A 676 -33.30 -8.31 3.52
CA ASP A 676 -32.52 -7.17 4.01
C ASP A 676 -31.14 -7.30 3.37
N PHE A 677 -30.86 -6.53 2.31
CA PHE A 677 -29.59 -6.55 1.55
C PHE A 677 -28.38 -6.11 2.39
N PHE A 678 -28.61 -5.76 3.65
CA PHE A 678 -27.60 -5.27 4.59
C PHE A 678 -27.18 -6.32 5.63
N GLU A 679 -27.73 -7.54 5.59
CA GLU A 679 -27.31 -8.67 6.43
C GLU A 679 -26.55 -9.78 5.68
N ALA A 680 -26.26 -9.65 4.38
CA ALA A 680 -25.51 -10.62 3.59
C ALA A 680 -24.04 -10.16 3.33
#